data_9f9e4fe319bf5670c0fea9b43cc5ad54
#
_entry.id   9f9e4fe319bf5670c0fea9b43cc5ad54
#
_cell.length_a   1.000
_cell.length_b   1.000
_cell.length_c   1.000
_cell.angle_alpha   90.00
_cell.angle_beta   90.00
_cell.angle_gamma   90.00
#
_symmetry.space_group_name_H-M   'P 1'
#
loop_
_entity.id
_entity.type
_entity.pdbx_description
1 polymer ?
#
loop_
_entity_poly.entity_id
_entity_poly.type
_entity_poly.pdbx_seq_one_letter_code
_entity_poly.pdbx_strand_id
1 'polypeptide(L)'
;MKRTRTLLTALLLAPLVAALAQSAHAASPAAEESARLLALVEPRMKAIYETNEFAARSFTATWLPDGSGYLKMETPAGGTVPEVARYDAADGKRTVVVPSEELVVPGSSQPLKISWFQRAPSGNRFLLHGEITGGERRGGHWLYEPESGSLRALDDGPGLWFDANAFSPDGERLVATRGADLVVIDIASGREIALTKDGVSGAIDNGHRASWSPDGKWIVYSQTDSSAVPKRAVLVPGDPTYRTFREERYERIGGPISTFRIGVVGAEGGPTRWIELVDKPATFYLNQVSWAGNSDELLVEKLSRSRDAREFLLANHRTGGIAKAYAETDPAWVDANLSANGGLEWIRGGKAFVIISEKDGWRRAYVVSRDGSQMTPITAAGSDIIARGQVDDRNGWFYYFASPANATQRYLCRARLDGTGTPERLTPPDQPGTHRYVFSPDSRWAFHTYATFDQPPVTDLVQLPEHQSVRVLEDNTNLAARYKPLLARPTEFLQLDIGSGVVMDAWMIKPRDFDPTKKYPVFVYVYGEPAGQTVLDDWRGADYALFHRAVADLGYIVVSMDNRGTPAPKGAAWRRSVFGSLGPISTEDQAAGLQALGRLCPFVDLTRVGIWGWSGGGSNTLNAMFRKPDLYHVGIAVVPKPQPQYYNAWYQEIYMRTPAENPEGYRTTAPITYAEGLRGDLLIVTGSGETNTHIEITEGLVDRLIELGKRFDYFVYPNRDHGLNEGKGSSVHVRMLIIRYLIEHLPPGPR
;
A
#
# COMPACT_ATOMS: atom_id res chain seq x y z
N MET A 1 54.33 55.68 -50.04
CA MET A 1 53.75 56.78 -50.81
C MET A 1 52.22 56.59 -50.91
N LYS A 2 51.52 57.69 -50.76
CA LYS A 2 50.07 57.96 -50.89
C LYS A 2 49.17 57.58 -49.71
N ARG A 3 48.92 58.62 -48.95
CA ARG A 3 47.80 58.83 -48.06
C ARG A 3 46.48 58.89 -48.87
N THR A 4 45.42 58.34 -48.29
CA THR A 4 44.06 58.83 -48.60
C THR A 4 43.20 58.85 -47.35
N ARG A 5 42.53 59.96 -47.20
CA ARG A 5 41.82 60.48 -46.04
C ARG A 5 40.52 59.76 -45.81
N THR A 6 40.23 59.50 -44.56
CA THR A 6 38.93 59.08 -44.00
C THR A 6 38.02 60.32 -43.87
N LEU A 7 36.83 60.23 -44.46
CA LEU A 7 35.73 61.15 -44.18
C LEU A 7 34.88 60.57 -43.05
N LEU A 8 34.77 61.32 -41.98
CA LEU A 8 33.79 61.12 -40.92
C LEU A 8 32.42 61.54 -41.44
N THR A 9 31.44 60.61 -41.43
CA THR A 9 30.05 60.97 -41.49
C THR A 9 29.45 60.59 -40.17
N ALA A 10 29.27 61.60 -39.32
CA ALA A 10 28.52 61.52 -38.08
C ALA A 10 27.03 61.53 -38.46
N LEU A 11 26.35 60.39 -38.43
CA LEU A 11 24.88 60.38 -38.42
C LEU A 11 24.39 60.37 -36.97
N LEU A 12 23.67 61.40 -36.67
CA LEU A 12 22.87 61.56 -35.46
C LEU A 12 21.88 60.39 -35.33
N LEU A 13 22.17 59.46 -34.44
CA LEU A 13 21.21 58.54 -33.85
C LEU A 13 20.69 59.22 -32.57
N ALA A 14 19.65 60.02 -32.69
CA ALA A 14 18.85 60.50 -31.58
C ALA A 14 18.09 59.32 -30.93
N PRO A 15 17.70 59.40 -29.67
CA PRO A 15 17.43 58.25 -28.81
C PRO A 15 16.05 57.65 -29.11
N LEU A 16 16.06 56.53 -29.81
CA LEU A 16 14.90 55.61 -29.91
C LEU A 16 14.98 54.53 -28.82
N VAL A 17 15.72 54.77 -27.74
CA VAL A 17 15.90 53.84 -26.61
C VAL A 17 14.96 54.13 -25.43
N ALA A 18 14.06 55.13 -25.56
CA ALA A 18 13.15 55.50 -24.48
C ALA A 18 11.69 55.05 -24.64
N ALA A 19 11.41 54.04 -25.46
CA ALA A 19 10.05 53.47 -25.59
C ALA A 19 9.98 51.93 -25.51
N LEU A 20 11.03 51.26 -25.07
CA LEU A 20 10.96 49.90 -24.50
C LEU A 20 10.83 50.02 -22.96
N ALA A 21 10.04 50.98 -22.49
CA ALA A 21 9.50 50.92 -21.15
C ALA A 21 8.60 49.72 -21.11
N GLN A 22 9.08 48.70 -20.43
CA GLN A 22 8.30 47.76 -19.64
C GLN A 22 6.79 47.88 -19.82
N SER A 23 6.25 47.30 -20.88
CA SER A 23 4.91 46.74 -20.80
C SER A 23 5.04 45.54 -19.88
N ALA A 24 5.06 45.78 -18.59
CA ALA A 24 4.56 44.80 -17.64
C ALA A 24 3.17 44.46 -18.19
N HIS A 25 3.05 43.33 -18.87
CA HIS A 25 1.75 42.80 -19.24
C HIS A 25 1.00 42.68 -17.93
N ALA A 26 0.03 43.60 -17.67
CA ALA A 26 -0.89 43.39 -16.57
C ALA A 26 -1.47 42.02 -16.78
N ALA A 27 -1.35 41.14 -15.75
CA ALA A 27 -1.87 39.82 -15.80
C ALA A 27 -3.35 39.90 -16.19
N SER A 28 -3.82 38.97 -17.01
CA SER A 28 -5.26 38.95 -17.32
C SER A 28 -6.07 38.77 -16.03
N PRO A 29 -7.30 39.32 -15.94
CA PRO A 29 -8.15 39.17 -14.76
C PRO A 29 -8.28 37.65 -14.34
N ALA A 30 -8.29 36.72 -15.29
CA ALA A 30 -8.31 35.31 -15.03
C ALA A 30 -7.00 34.83 -14.40
N ALA A 31 -5.84 35.31 -14.82
CA ALA A 31 -4.55 34.96 -14.24
C ALA A 31 -4.38 35.54 -12.82
N GLU A 32 -4.87 36.74 -12.57
CA GLU A 32 -4.90 37.35 -11.23
C GLU A 32 -5.79 36.55 -10.27
N GLU A 33 -6.97 36.13 -10.72
CA GLU A 33 -7.86 35.29 -9.92
C GLU A 33 -7.26 33.89 -9.65
N SER A 34 -6.64 33.25 -10.64
CA SER A 34 -5.94 31.99 -10.47
C SER A 34 -4.82 32.12 -9.42
N ALA A 35 -3.99 33.16 -9.51
CA ALA A 35 -2.93 33.42 -8.54
C ALA A 35 -3.48 33.66 -7.13
N ARG A 36 -4.59 34.39 -6.99
CA ARG A 36 -5.28 34.62 -5.72
C ARG A 36 -5.78 33.28 -5.10
N LEU A 37 -6.42 32.43 -5.89
CA LEU A 37 -6.94 31.15 -5.44
C LEU A 37 -5.82 30.18 -5.04
N LEU A 38 -4.73 30.16 -5.79
CA LEU A 38 -3.55 29.35 -5.43
C LEU A 38 -2.93 29.81 -4.11
N ALA A 39 -2.83 31.13 -3.89
CA ALA A 39 -2.32 31.69 -2.63
C ALA A 39 -3.19 31.32 -1.42
N LEU A 40 -4.48 31.06 -1.59
CA LEU A 40 -5.37 30.61 -0.51
C LEU A 40 -5.10 29.15 -0.08
N VAL A 41 -4.71 28.27 -1.01
CA VAL A 41 -4.56 26.84 -0.73
C VAL A 41 -3.11 26.42 -0.46
N GLU A 42 -2.13 27.18 -0.94
CA GLU A 42 -0.70 26.86 -0.79
C GLU A 42 -0.28 26.64 0.68
N PRO A 43 -0.68 27.50 1.66
CA PRO A 43 -0.34 27.26 3.07
C PRO A 43 -0.86 25.92 3.59
N ARG A 44 -2.07 25.50 3.16
CA ARG A 44 -2.62 24.19 3.52
C ARG A 44 -1.84 23.04 2.90
N MET A 45 -1.41 23.17 1.64
CA MET A 45 -0.57 22.16 0.99
C MET A 45 0.78 22.03 1.69
N LYS A 46 1.41 23.13 2.10
CA LYS A 46 2.63 23.11 2.90
C LYS A 46 2.42 22.46 4.27
N ALA A 47 1.35 22.79 4.96
CA ALA A 47 1.00 22.22 6.27
C ALA A 47 0.78 20.70 6.19
N ILE A 48 0.20 20.20 5.09
CA ILE A 48 -0.03 18.76 4.89
C ILE A 48 1.25 18.04 4.48
N TYR A 49 1.97 18.53 3.44
CA TYR A 49 2.97 17.77 2.71
C TYR A 49 4.43 18.15 3.02
N GLU A 50 4.68 19.29 3.65
CA GLU A 50 6.03 19.74 4.00
C GLU A 50 6.27 19.71 5.51
N THR A 51 5.35 20.25 6.32
CA THR A 51 5.51 20.31 7.78
C THR A 51 4.79 19.18 8.53
N ASN A 52 3.98 18.37 7.83
CA ASN A 52 3.21 17.24 8.40
C ASN A 52 2.34 17.62 9.61
N GLU A 53 1.81 18.83 9.66
CA GLU A 53 1.01 19.35 10.78
C GLU A 53 -0.24 18.54 11.08
N PHE A 54 -0.74 17.80 10.06
CA PHE A 54 -1.94 16.96 10.15
C PHE A 54 -1.63 15.47 10.19
N ALA A 55 -0.38 15.09 10.46
CA ALA A 55 -0.04 13.68 10.65
C ALA A 55 -0.68 13.14 11.93
N ALA A 56 -1.42 12.04 11.79
CA ALA A 56 -1.96 11.33 12.94
C ALA A 56 -0.85 10.56 13.66
N ARG A 57 -0.85 10.58 14.98
CA ARG A 57 -0.03 9.67 15.76
C ARG A 57 -0.70 8.30 15.80
N SER A 58 0.12 7.27 15.70
CA SER A 58 -0.31 5.88 15.81
C SER A 58 0.19 5.27 17.11
N PHE A 59 -0.63 4.41 17.73
CA PHE A 59 -0.20 3.57 18.81
C PHE A 59 0.40 2.27 18.25
N THR A 60 1.62 1.95 18.64
CA THR A 60 2.31 0.71 18.25
C THR A 60 2.89 0.03 19.48
N ALA A 61 2.54 -1.23 19.68
CA ALA A 61 3.05 -2.06 20.77
C ALA A 61 3.01 -3.55 20.36
N THR A 62 3.81 -4.37 21.05
CA THR A 62 3.89 -5.80 20.84
C THR A 62 3.33 -6.55 22.04
N TRP A 63 2.32 -7.39 21.84
CA TRP A 63 1.76 -8.22 22.90
C TRP A 63 2.78 -9.21 23.46
N LEU A 64 2.73 -9.44 24.75
CA LEU A 64 3.41 -10.56 25.39
C LEU A 64 2.72 -11.87 24.99
N PRO A 65 3.47 -13.01 24.87
CA PRO A 65 2.90 -14.27 24.42
C PRO A 65 1.76 -14.83 25.31
N ASP A 66 1.74 -14.45 26.58
CA ASP A 66 0.72 -14.86 27.55
C ASP A 66 -0.52 -13.93 27.57
N GLY A 67 -0.51 -12.85 26.81
CA GLY A 67 -1.58 -11.85 26.77
C GLY A 67 -1.69 -10.98 28.05
N SER A 68 -0.77 -11.13 29.03
CA SER A 68 -0.81 -10.38 30.30
C SER A 68 -0.51 -8.88 30.15
N GLY A 69 0.13 -8.50 29.04
CA GLY A 69 0.54 -7.12 28.79
C GLY A 69 1.20 -6.97 27.44
N TYR A 70 1.81 -5.82 27.23
CA TYR A 70 2.47 -5.49 25.96
C TYR A 70 3.75 -4.69 26.18
N LEU A 71 4.64 -4.74 25.19
CA LEU A 71 5.86 -3.98 25.13
C LEU A 71 5.68 -2.80 24.18
N LYS A 72 6.10 -1.62 24.62
CA LYS A 72 6.06 -0.40 23.83
C LYS A 72 7.43 0.27 23.83
N MET A 73 7.91 0.63 22.66
CA MET A 73 9.06 1.51 22.52
C MET A 73 8.58 2.95 22.59
N GLU A 74 9.20 3.74 23.44
CA GLU A 74 8.82 5.14 23.65
C GLU A 74 10.01 5.96 24.15
N THR A 75 10.00 7.27 23.91
CA THR A 75 11.00 8.17 24.44
C THR A 75 10.50 8.74 25.77
N PRO A 76 11.25 8.57 26.88
CA PRO A 76 10.84 9.11 28.19
C PRO A 76 10.74 10.63 28.17
N ALA A 77 9.90 11.19 29.02
CA ALA A 77 9.72 12.65 29.11
C ALA A 77 11.04 13.36 29.39
N GLY A 78 11.40 14.31 28.50
CA GLY A 78 12.68 15.05 28.58
C GLY A 78 13.89 14.28 28.07
N GLY A 79 13.73 13.01 27.67
CA GLY A 79 14.78 12.19 27.06
C GLY A 79 14.84 12.37 25.53
N THR A 80 15.92 11.84 24.94
CA THR A 80 16.14 11.82 23.47
C THR A 80 16.39 10.42 22.94
N VAL A 81 16.60 9.45 23.83
CA VAL A 81 16.86 8.04 23.51
C VAL A 81 15.62 7.24 23.86
N PRO A 82 15.08 6.45 22.93
CA PRO A 82 13.95 5.57 23.21
C PRO A 82 14.33 4.45 24.19
N GLU A 83 13.36 3.99 24.95
CA GLU A 83 13.43 2.83 25.82
C GLU A 83 12.30 1.85 25.50
N VAL A 84 12.34 0.61 26.01
CA VAL A 84 11.23 -0.34 25.91
C VAL A 84 10.61 -0.51 27.30
N ALA A 85 9.32 -0.22 27.38
CA ALA A 85 8.54 -0.43 28.59
C ALA A 85 7.49 -1.53 28.40
N ARG A 86 7.30 -2.34 29.44
CA ARG A 86 6.18 -3.27 29.58
C ARG A 86 5.02 -2.56 30.25
N TYR A 87 3.85 -2.77 29.72
CA TYR A 87 2.57 -2.33 30.28
C TYR A 87 1.71 -3.56 30.62
N ASP A 88 1.17 -3.64 31.82
CA ASP A 88 0.18 -4.63 32.17
C ASP A 88 -1.17 -4.29 31.50
N ALA A 89 -1.84 -5.28 30.93
CA ALA A 89 -3.09 -5.06 30.19
C ALA A 89 -4.23 -4.63 31.13
N ALA A 90 -4.33 -5.23 32.31
CA ALA A 90 -5.45 -5.00 33.21
C ALA A 90 -5.35 -3.65 33.94
N ASP A 91 -4.24 -3.38 34.60
CA ASP A 91 -4.09 -2.18 35.47
C ASP A 91 -3.27 -1.05 34.83
N GLY A 92 -2.56 -1.34 33.72
CA GLY A 92 -1.70 -0.38 33.01
C GLY A 92 -0.38 -0.08 33.72
N LYS A 93 0.03 -0.90 34.69
CA LYS A 93 1.31 -0.73 35.39
C LYS A 93 2.46 -0.76 34.38
N ARG A 94 3.26 0.31 34.40
CA ARG A 94 4.44 0.47 33.55
C ARG A 94 5.69 -0.03 34.27
N THR A 95 6.52 -0.77 33.57
CA THR A 95 7.84 -1.22 34.02
C THR A 95 8.83 -1.12 32.86
N VAL A 96 9.94 -0.43 33.02
CA VAL A 96 10.98 -0.34 31.99
C VAL A 96 11.71 -1.68 31.93
N VAL A 97 11.89 -2.23 30.74
CA VAL A 97 12.57 -3.51 30.47
C VAL A 97 13.85 -3.36 29.64
N VAL A 98 13.97 -2.26 28.90
CA VAL A 98 15.20 -1.84 28.20
C VAL A 98 15.39 -0.35 28.53
N PRO A 99 16.14 0.00 29.57
CA PRO A 99 16.31 1.40 29.99
C PRO A 99 17.15 2.19 28.98
N SER A 100 16.76 3.42 28.70
CA SER A 100 17.49 4.30 27.77
C SER A 100 18.93 4.61 28.22
N GLU A 101 19.19 4.65 29.53
CA GLU A 101 20.50 4.86 30.11
C GLU A 101 21.46 3.70 29.92
N GLU A 102 20.98 2.50 29.68
CA GLU A 102 21.78 1.30 29.38
C GLU A 102 22.06 1.15 27.88
N LEU A 103 21.35 1.91 27.03
CA LEU A 103 21.58 1.93 25.60
C LEU A 103 22.74 2.85 25.21
N VAL A 104 23.93 2.51 25.72
CA VAL A 104 25.18 3.21 25.43
C VAL A 104 26.12 2.24 24.69
N VAL A 105 26.64 2.69 23.55
CA VAL A 105 27.53 1.87 22.73
C VAL A 105 28.80 1.49 23.53
N PRO A 106 29.13 0.20 23.66
CA PRO A 106 30.28 -0.26 24.39
C PRO A 106 31.62 0.42 23.93
N GLY A 107 32.36 0.93 24.89
CA GLY A 107 33.61 1.63 24.60
C GLY A 107 33.45 3.09 24.15
N SER A 108 32.24 3.62 24.16
CA SER A 108 31.97 5.03 23.86
C SER A 108 31.01 5.65 24.86
N SER A 109 30.79 6.96 24.79
CA SER A 109 29.70 7.65 25.49
C SER A 109 28.48 7.93 24.61
N GLN A 110 28.46 7.35 23.40
CA GLN A 110 27.42 7.63 22.42
C GLN A 110 26.18 6.80 22.71
N PRO A 111 24.98 7.42 22.78
CA PRO A 111 23.74 6.69 22.95
C PRO A 111 23.33 5.96 21.67
N LEU A 112 22.79 4.75 21.85
CA LEU A 112 22.14 3.97 20.80
C LEU A 112 20.67 4.36 20.72
N LYS A 113 20.27 5.04 19.65
CA LYS A 113 18.88 5.37 19.40
C LYS A 113 18.19 4.23 18.67
N ILE A 114 17.46 3.40 19.42
CA ILE A 114 16.75 2.25 18.87
C ILE A 114 15.55 2.71 18.04
N SER A 115 15.29 1.99 16.94
CA SER A 115 14.16 2.20 16.02
C SER A 115 13.25 0.97 15.90
N TRP A 116 13.74 -0.18 16.36
CA TRP A 116 13.01 -1.45 16.35
C TRP A 116 13.56 -2.40 17.41
N PHE A 117 12.71 -3.30 17.89
CA PHE A 117 13.11 -4.38 18.80
C PHE A 117 12.32 -5.66 18.56
N GLN A 118 12.93 -6.80 18.92
CA GLN A 118 12.28 -8.10 19.03
C GLN A 118 12.70 -8.73 20.37
N ARG A 119 11.72 -9.25 21.12
CA ARG A 119 11.99 -10.05 22.33
C ARG A 119 12.15 -11.51 21.97
N ALA A 120 13.10 -12.20 22.58
CA ALA A 120 13.27 -13.65 22.42
C ALA A 120 12.01 -14.40 22.91
N PRO A 121 11.62 -15.50 22.24
CA PRO A 121 10.47 -16.33 22.67
C PRO A 121 10.64 -16.91 24.06
N SER A 122 11.86 -17.33 24.40
CA SER A 122 12.27 -17.78 25.72
C SER A 122 13.40 -16.90 26.26
N GLY A 123 13.52 -16.81 27.60
CA GLY A 123 14.48 -15.91 28.22
C GLY A 123 14.05 -14.44 28.16
N ASN A 124 14.95 -13.56 28.57
CA ASN A 124 14.69 -12.13 28.67
C ASN A 124 15.73 -11.35 27.85
N ARG A 125 15.83 -11.68 26.53
CA ARG A 125 16.77 -11.06 25.59
C ARG A 125 16.01 -10.24 24.57
N PHE A 126 16.68 -9.17 24.08
CA PHE A 126 16.14 -8.31 23.05
C PHE A 126 17.13 -8.17 21.90
N LEU A 127 16.67 -8.43 20.69
CA LEU A 127 17.33 -8.00 19.47
C LEU A 127 16.84 -6.57 19.17
N LEU A 128 17.78 -5.66 19.05
CA LEU A 128 17.54 -4.24 18.83
C LEU A 128 18.11 -3.82 17.48
N HIS A 129 17.44 -2.92 16.78
CA HIS A 129 18.02 -2.17 15.68
C HIS A 129 18.08 -0.69 16.04
N GLY A 130 19.22 -0.03 15.82
CA GLY A 130 19.37 1.36 16.20
C GLY A 130 20.51 2.06 15.49
N GLU A 131 20.51 3.38 15.60
CA GLU A 131 21.54 4.28 15.03
C GLU A 131 22.39 4.88 16.14
N ILE A 132 23.70 5.02 15.88
CA ILE A 132 24.61 5.68 16.79
C ILE A 132 24.54 7.19 16.51
N THR A 133 24.14 7.97 17.50
CA THR A 133 24.02 9.42 17.38
C THR A 133 25.42 10.05 17.25
N GLY A 134 25.68 10.73 16.12
CA GLY A 134 26.97 11.42 15.86
C GLY A 134 28.12 10.53 15.40
N GLY A 135 27.88 9.25 15.12
CA GLY A 135 28.89 8.31 14.62
C GLY A 135 28.90 8.18 13.08
N GLU A 136 30.01 7.72 12.51
CA GLU A 136 30.14 7.40 11.08
C GLU A 136 29.35 6.12 10.69
N ARG A 137 28.99 5.27 11.65
CA ARG A 137 28.20 4.05 11.43
C ARG A 137 26.72 4.38 11.32
N ARG A 138 26.16 4.10 10.16
CA ARG A 138 24.73 4.10 9.94
C ARG A 138 24.17 2.77 10.43
N GLY A 139 23.33 2.80 11.48
CA GLY A 139 22.48 1.69 11.93
C GLY A 139 23.19 0.34 12.14
N GLY A 140 22.74 -0.44 13.10
CA GLY A 140 23.25 -1.79 13.34
C GLY A 140 22.29 -2.59 14.21
N HIS A 141 22.57 -3.90 14.31
CA HIS A 141 21.82 -4.81 15.16
C HIS A 141 22.59 -5.10 16.44
N TRP A 142 21.86 -5.12 17.55
CA TRP A 142 22.38 -5.24 18.90
C TRP A 142 21.61 -6.27 19.68
N LEU A 143 22.29 -7.02 20.51
CA LEU A 143 21.68 -7.88 21.52
C LEU A 143 21.75 -7.17 22.87
N TYR A 144 20.62 -7.08 23.54
CA TYR A 144 20.51 -6.55 24.89
C TYR A 144 19.99 -7.63 25.85
N GLU A 145 20.67 -7.78 26.99
CA GLU A 145 20.33 -8.71 28.07
C GLU A 145 19.99 -7.95 29.35
N PRO A 146 18.68 -7.80 29.71
CA PRO A 146 18.26 -6.99 30.86
C PRO A 146 18.83 -7.41 32.21
N GLU A 147 19.10 -8.70 32.40
CA GLU A 147 19.61 -9.22 33.69
C GLU A 147 21.03 -8.73 34.00
N SER A 148 21.83 -8.50 33.00
CA SER A 148 23.20 -8.02 33.12
C SER A 148 23.41 -6.57 32.71
N GLY A 149 22.41 -5.95 32.08
CA GLY A 149 22.53 -4.65 31.41
C GLY A 149 23.48 -4.68 30.20
N SER A 150 23.79 -5.89 29.69
CA SER A 150 24.77 -6.07 28.60
C SER A 150 24.18 -5.68 27.25
N LEU A 151 24.85 -4.76 26.55
CA LEU A 151 24.56 -4.39 25.18
C LEU A 151 25.73 -4.81 24.28
N ARG A 152 25.48 -5.67 23.29
CA ARG A 152 26.51 -6.21 22.40
C ARG A 152 26.12 -6.02 20.94
N ALA A 153 27.03 -5.48 20.12
CA ALA A 153 26.82 -5.44 18.67
C ALA A 153 26.84 -6.85 18.06
N LEU A 154 25.91 -7.14 17.18
CA LEU A 154 25.86 -8.39 16.42
C LEU A 154 26.52 -8.25 15.05
N ASP A 155 26.69 -7.04 14.57
CA ASP A 155 27.21 -6.72 13.26
C ASP A 155 28.37 -5.73 13.36
N ASP A 156 29.54 -6.15 12.88
CA ASP A 156 30.72 -5.31 12.71
C ASP A 156 31.00 -5.00 11.23
N GLY A 157 30.12 -5.47 10.31
CA GLY A 157 30.23 -5.31 8.86
C GLY A 157 28.90 -5.03 8.16
N PRO A 158 28.93 -4.57 6.89
CA PRO A 158 27.71 -4.30 6.14
C PRO A 158 27.00 -5.58 5.71
N GLY A 159 25.67 -5.56 5.71
CA GLY A 159 24.83 -6.54 5.04
C GLY A 159 24.19 -7.63 5.90
N LEU A 160 24.26 -7.54 7.24
CA LEU A 160 23.48 -8.42 8.11
C LEU A 160 22.04 -7.86 8.27
N TRP A 161 21.05 -8.70 8.02
CA TRP A 161 19.64 -8.34 8.15
C TRP A 161 18.86 -9.42 8.89
N PHE A 162 17.95 -9.01 9.76
CA PHE A 162 17.07 -9.88 10.53
C PHE A 162 15.61 -9.62 10.19
N ASP A 163 14.87 -10.71 9.97
CA ASP A 163 13.41 -10.68 9.85
C ASP A 163 12.72 -10.70 11.23
N ALA A 164 11.41 -10.49 11.22
CA ALA A 164 10.60 -10.41 12.43
C ALA A 164 10.60 -11.69 13.31
N ASN A 165 11.07 -12.82 12.79
CA ASN A 165 11.16 -14.11 13.50
C ASN A 165 12.60 -14.64 13.56
N ALA A 166 13.55 -13.76 13.86
CA ALA A 166 14.97 -14.09 13.87
C ALA A 166 15.36 -15.13 14.93
N PHE A 167 14.80 -15.07 16.13
CA PHE A 167 15.14 -15.98 17.22
C PHE A 167 14.70 -17.41 16.96
N SER A 168 15.57 -18.37 17.32
CA SER A 168 15.19 -19.77 17.49
C SER A 168 14.14 -19.92 18.61
N PRO A 169 13.35 -21.02 18.63
CA PRO A 169 12.32 -21.22 19.65
C PRO A 169 12.85 -21.24 21.08
N ASP A 170 14.10 -21.69 21.30
CA ASP A 170 14.78 -21.68 22.59
C ASP A 170 15.38 -20.29 22.94
N GLY A 171 15.44 -19.35 21.99
CA GLY A 171 16.00 -18.02 22.18
C GLY A 171 17.53 -17.96 22.21
N GLU A 172 18.24 -19.04 21.86
CA GLU A 172 19.69 -19.14 21.96
C GLU A 172 20.41 -18.84 20.64
N ARG A 173 19.69 -18.78 19.51
CA ARG A 173 20.24 -18.54 18.18
C ARG A 173 19.39 -17.56 17.41
N LEU A 174 20.01 -16.94 16.40
CA LEU A 174 19.36 -16.01 15.46
C LEU A 174 19.57 -16.49 14.03
N VAL A 175 18.53 -16.49 13.20
CA VAL A 175 18.65 -16.60 11.75
C VAL A 175 18.67 -15.23 11.13
N ALA A 176 19.56 -15.00 10.17
CA ALA A 176 19.73 -13.74 9.48
C ALA A 176 20.11 -13.98 8.01
N THR A 177 20.02 -12.92 7.21
CA THR A 177 20.64 -12.86 5.89
C THR A 177 21.92 -12.04 5.95
N ARG A 178 22.97 -12.54 5.28
CA ARG A 178 24.19 -11.80 4.99
C ARG A 178 24.34 -11.69 3.47
N GLY A 179 24.03 -10.49 2.97
CA GLY A 179 23.90 -10.29 1.52
C GLY A 179 22.70 -11.09 0.96
N ALA A 180 22.97 -12.06 0.09
CA ALA A 180 21.95 -12.92 -0.52
C ALA A 180 21.92 -14.34 0.09
N ASP A 181 22.65 -14.58 1.19
CA ASP A 181 22.78 -15.90 1.82
C ASP A 181 22.28 -15.89 3.27
N LEU A 182 21.87 -17.08 3.73
CA LEU A 182 21.41 -17.32 5.09
C LEU A 182 22.58 -17.68 6.03
N VAL A 183 22.51 -17.15 7.23
CA VAL A 183 23.40 -17.45 8.33
C VAL A 183 22.62 -17.70 9.62
N VAL A 184 23.20 -18.51 10.52
CA VAL A 184 22.77 -18.61 11.91
C VAL A 184 23.86 -18.04 12.82
N ILE A 185 23.45 -17.27 13.82
CA ILE A 185 24.33 -16.73 14.84
C ILE A 185 24.01 -17.39 16.16
N ASP A 186 25.00 -18.07 16.76
CA ASP A 186 24.93 -18.55 18.14
C ASP A 186 25.14 -17.36 19.09
N ILE A 187 24.17 -17.13 19.94
CA ILE A 187 24.14 -15.92 20.78
C ILE A 187 25.24 -15.95 21.84
N ALA A 188 25.49 -17.09 22.45
CA ALA A 188 26.47 -17.20 23.54
C ALA A 188 27.91 -17.03 23.07
N SER A 189 28.27 -17.68 21.97
CA SER A 189 29.62 -17.64 21.42
C SER A 189 29.87 -16.49 20.42
N GLY A 190 28.81 -15.92 19.84
CA GLY A 190 28.89 -14.99 18.71
C GLY A 190 29.30 -15.67 17.39
N ARG A 191 29.39 -17.01 17.36
CA ARG A 191 29.79 -17.76 16.16
C ARG A 191 28.71 -17.69 15.08
N GLU A 192 29.12 -17.29 13.88
CA GLU A 192 28.28 -17.32 12.68
C GLU A 192 28.47 -18.65 11.92
N ILE A 193 27.37 -19.25 11.52
CA ILE A 193 27.31 -20.49 10.73
C ILE A 193 26.66 -20.16 9.40
N ALA A 194 27.39 -20.25 8.30
CA ALA A 194 26.85 -20.10 6.97
C ALA A 194 25.95 -21.29 6.59
N LEU A 195 24.69 -21.04 6.27
CA LEU A 195 23.72 -22.05 5.87
C LEU A 195 23.65 -22.23 4.36
N THR A 196 23.77 -21.15 3.60
CA THR A 196 23.80 -21.13 2.13
C THR A 196 25.03 -20.39 1.62
N LYS A 197 25.40 -20.59 0.35
CA LYS A 197 26.60 -20.00 -0.28
C LYS A 197 26.41 -19.76 -1.77
N ASP A 198 25.20 -19.93 -2.28
CA ASP A 198 24.85 -19.84 -3.69
C ASP A 198 24.02 -18.60 -4.01
N GLY A 199 23.88 -17.70 -3.05
CA GLY A 199 23.25 -16.39 -3.24
C GLY A 199 24.07 -15.51 -4.18
N VAL A 200 23.36 -14.78 -5.05
CA VAL A 200 23.94 -13.83 -5.99
C VAL A 200 23.17 -12.52 -5.90
N SER A 201 23.82 -11.48 -5.41
CA SER A 201 23.20 -10.17 -5.23
C SER A 201 22.46 -9.69 -6.49
N GLY A 202 21.18 -9.36 -6.33
CA GLY A 202 20.29 -8.91 -7.42
C GLY A 202 19.93 -10.00 -8.44
N ALA A 203 20.20 -11.29 -8.15
CA ALA A 203 19.84 -12.40 -9.02
C ALA A 203 19.29 -13.60 -8.25
N ILE A 204 20.04 -14.16 -7.30
CA ILE A 204 19.63 -15.31 -6.50
C ILE A 204 19.61 -14.92 -5.04
N ASP A 205 18.45 -14.98 -4.41
CA ASP A 205 18.22 -14.61 -3.02
C ASP A 205 17.75 -15.81 -2.21
N ASN A 206 18.51 -16.19 -1.17
CA ASN A 206 18.20 -17.25 -0.24
C ASN A 206 17.52 -16.76 1.04
N GLY A 207 17.46 -15.46 1.28
CA GLY A 207 16.97 -14.86 2.52
C GLY A 207 15.46 -14.82 2.67
N HIS A 208 14.70 -15.06 1.62
CA HIS A 208 13.26 -14.82 1.62
C HIS A 208 12.51 -15.89 2.43
N ARG A 209 11.72 -15.44 3.43
CA ARG A 209 10.84 -16.28 4.27
C ARG A 209 11.54 -17.38 5.06
N ALA A 210 12.76 -17.10 5.53
CA ALA A 210 13.43 -18.05 6.42
C ALA A 210 12.68 -18.17 7.76
N SER A 211 12.46 -19.42 8.21
CA SER A 211 11.84 -19.66 9.51
C SER A 211 12.35 -20.93 10.18
N TRP A 212 12.47 -20.87 11.51
CA TRP A 212 12.84 -21.97 12.37
C TRP A 212 11.76 -23.06 12.41
N SER A 213 12.17 -24.32 12.42
CA SER A 213 11.29 -25.41 12.81
C SER A 213 10.88 -25.28 14.30
N PRO A 214 9.70 -25.81 14.71
CA PRO A 214 9.28 -25.78 16.10
C PRO A 214 10.28 -26.38 17.10
N ASP A 215 11.09 -27.36 16.68
CA ASP A 215 12.14 -27.97 17.51
C ASP A 215 13.50 -27.22 17.44
N GLY A 216 13.59 -26.13 16.68
CA GLY A 216 14.80 -25.33 16.53
C GLY A 216 15.97 -25.99 15.79
N LYS A 217 15.77 -27.15 15.13
CA LYS A 217 16.85 -27.91 14.48
C LYS A 217 17.01 -27.62 13.00
N TRP A 218 15.97 -27.08 12.37
CA TRP A 218 15.90 -26.85 10.93
C TRP A 218 15.46 -25.45 10.62
N ILE A 219 15.87 -24.97 9.45
CA ILE A 219 15.41 -23.71 8.87
C ILE A 219 14.83 -24.01 7.49
N VAL A 220 13.59 -23.60 7.26
CA VAL A 220 13.00 -23.57 5.93
C VAL A 220 13.20 -22.18 5.34
N TYR A 221 13.48 -22.11 4.04
CA TYR A 221 13.60 -20.86 3.28
C TYR A 221 13.13 -21.03 1.84
N SER A 222 12.81 -19.96 1.17
CA SER A 222 12.61 -19.96 -0.28
C SER A 222 13.79 -19.30 -0.97
N GLN A 223 14.36 -19.99 -1.97
CA GLN A 223 15.30 -19.38 -2.90
C GLN A 223 14.52 -18.78 -4.06
N THR A 224 14.76 -17.50 -4.35
CA THR A 224 14.22 -16.80 -5.52
C THR A 224 15.33 -16.59 -6.54
N ASP A 225 15.16 -17.10 -7.76
CA ASP A 225 16.10 -16.90 -8.87
C ASP A 225 15.45 -16.00 -9.95
N SER A 226 15.94 -14.78 -10.03
CA SER A 226 15.54 -13.78 -11.02
C SER A 226 16.52 -13.67 -12.19
N SER A 227 17.50 -14.58 -12.33
CA SER A 227 18.57 -14.49 -13.34
C SER A 227 18.05 -14.38 -14.77
N ALA A 228 16.93 -15.08 -15.08
CA ALA A 228 16.29 -15.05 -16.40
C ALA A 228 15.43 -13.80 -16.64
N VAL A 229 15.12 -13.00 -15.61
CA VAL A 229 14.31 -11.79 -15.74
C VAL A 229 15.15 -10.69 -16.40
N PRO A 230 14.69 -10.11 -17.52
CA PRO A 230 15.43 -9.04 -18.21
C PRO A 230 15.62 -7.80 -17.30
N LYS A 231 16.75 -7.15 -17.51
CA LYS A 231 17.06 -5.88 -16.86
C LYS A 231 16.62 -4.71 -17.71
N ARG A 232 16.19 -3.65 -17.06
CA ARG A 232 15.98 -2.33 -17.64
C ARG A 232 16.92 -1.32 -17.02
N ALA A 233 17.26 -0.27 -17.75
CA ALA A 233 18.06 0.83 -17.27
C ALA A 233 17.15 1.94 -16.72
N VAL A 234 17.42 2.43 -15.51
CA VAL A 234 16.76 3.58 -14.91
C VAL A 234 17.77 4.70 -14.75
N LEU A 235 17.43 5.89 -15.25
CA LEU A 235 18.30 7.05 -15.16
C LEU A 235 18.51 7.43 -13.68
N VAL A 236 19.77 7.58 -13.28
CA VAL A 236 20.15 8.04 -11.93
C VAL A 236 20.65 9.48 -12.04
N PRO A 237 20.24 10.40 -11.14
CA PRO A 237 20.76 11.75 -11.13
C PRO A 237 22.25 11.74 -10.74
N GLY A 238 23.02 12.54 -11.43
CA GLY A 238 24.46 12.63 -11.27
C GLY A 238 25.02 13.71 -12.15
N ASP A 239 26.11 13.42 -12.82
CA ASP A 239 26.69 14.33 -13.82
C ASP A 239 25.70 14.58 -14.96
N PRO A 240 25.31 15.83 -15.23
CA PRO A 240 24.34 16.13 -16.31
C PRO A 240 24.91 15.87 -17.70
N THR A 241 26.23 15.79 -17.86
CA THR A 241 26.92 15.51 -19.12
C THR A 241 27.06 14.01 -19.35
N TYR A 242 27.52 13.29 -18.34
CA TYR A 242 27.78 11.85 -18.40
C TYR A 242 26.73 11.10 -17.59
N ARG A 243 25.60 10.75 -18.20
CA ARG A 243 24.46 10.11 -17.55
C ARG A 243 24.84 8.72 -17.03
N THR A 244 24.45 8.42 -15.80
CA THR A 244 24.57 7.09 -15.21
C THR A 244 23.21 6.42 -15.15
N PHE A 245 23.22 5.10 -15.26
CA PHE A 245 22.01 4.28 -15.21
C PHE A 245 22.18 3.22 -14.13
N ARG A 246 21.10 2.98 -13.37
CA ARG A 246 20.94 1.80 -12.53
C ARG A 246 20.21 0.74 -13.33
N GLU A 247 20.71 -0.47 -13.32
CA GLU A 247 20.01 -1.62 -13.88
C GLU A 247 19.14 -2.28 -12.81
N GLU A 248 17.90 -2.58 -13.16
CA GLU A 248 16.98 -3.34 -12.31
C GLU A 248 16.23 -4.39 -13.13
N ARG A 249 15.92 -5.54 -12.50
CA ARG A 249 15.13 -6.58 -13.13
C ARG A 249 13.66 -6.21 -13.10
N TYR A 250 12.97 -6.49 -14.22
CA TYR A 250 11.54 -6.18 -14.30
C TYR A 250 10.79 -7.33 -14.98
N GLU A 251 9.89 -7.93 -14.24
CA GLU A 251 9.02 -9.01 -14.71
C GLU A 251 7.89 -8.44 -15.56
N ARG A 252 8.17 -8.20 -16.84
CA ARG A 252 7.15 -7.72 -17.77
C ARG A 252 6.16 -8.83 -18.09
N ILE A 253 4.90 -8.47 -18.24
CA ILE A 253 3.80 -9.35 -18.64
C ILE A 253 4.16 -10.20 -19.87
N GLY A 254 3.81 -11.48 -19.82
CA GLY A 254 4.13 -12.46 -20.87
C GLY A 254 5.61 -12.84 -20.99
N GLY A 255 6.49 -12.15 -20.25
CA GLY A 255 7.93 -12.42 -20.21
C GLY A 255 8.33 -13.42 -19.14
N PRO A 256 9.65 -13.67 -18.97
CA PRO A 256 10.16 -14.45 -17.87
C PRO A 256 9.81 -13.82 -16.52
N ILE A 257 9.44 -14.66 -15.54
CA ILE A 257 9.28 -14.32 -14.14
C ILE A 257 10.34 -15.03 -13.31
N SER A 258 10.58 -14.59 -12.09
CA SER A 258 11.43 -15.26 -11.12
C SER A 258 10.96 -16.68 -10.87
N THR A 259 11.90 -17.58 -10.63
CA THR A 259 11.62 -18.97 -10.25
C THR A 259 11.85 -19.17 -8.76
N PHE A 260 11.19 -20.16 -8.20
CA PHE A 260 11.18 -20.39 -6.77
C PHE A 260 11.55 -21.84 -6.45
N ARG A 261 12.39 -22.03 -5.41
CA ARG A 261 12.70 -23.32 -4.79
C ARG A 261 12.53 -23.23 -3.28
N ILE A 262 12.24 -24.35 -2.65
CA ILE A 262 12.10 -24.42 -1.20
C ILE A 262 13.22 -25.29 -0.68
N GLY A 263 14.05 -24.74 0.20
CA GLY A 263 15.14 -25.42 0.87
C GLY A 263 14.87 -25.65 2.36
N VAL A 264 15.32 -26.76 2.88
CA VAL A 264 15.40 -27.04 4.32
C VAL A 264 16.83 -27.37 4.65
N VAL A 265 17.43 -26.64 5.59
CA VAL A 265 18.81 -26.79 6.01
C VAL A 265 18.88 -26.97 7.52
N GLY A 266 19.84 -27.74 8.01
CA GLY A 266 20.10 -27.88 9.44
C GLY A 266 20.57 -26.58 10.06
N ALA A 267 20.15 -26.27 11.26
CA ALA A 267 20.58 -25.07 11.99
C ALA A 267 22.08 -25.03 12.30
N GLU A 268 22.74 -26.19 12.29
CA GLU A 268 24.21 -26.31 12.43
C GLU A 268 24.93 -26.34 11.06
N GLY A 269 24.22 -26.01 9.97
CA GLY A 269 24.73 -26.11 8.61
C GLY A 269 24.55 -27.53 8.00
N GLY A 270 25.25 -27.77 6.90
CA GLY A 270 25.15 -28.97 6.12
C GLY A 270 24.44 -28.76 4.78
N PRO A 271 24.16 -29.82 4.03
CA PRO A 271 23.53 -29.72 2.72
C PRO A 271 22.06 -29.33 2.85
N THR A 272 21.61 -28.41 2.00
CA THR A 272 20.20 -28.10 1.83
C THR A 272 19.46 -29.30 1.22
N ARG A 273 18.32 -29.62 1.81
CA ARG A 273 17.35 -30.56 1.24
C ARG A 273 16.32 -29.77 0.46
N TRP A 274 16.31 -29.96 -0.85
CA TRP A 274 15.35 -29.30 -1.72
C TRP A 274 14.02 -30.04 -1.75
N ILE A 275 12.92 -29.30 -1.70
CA ILE A 275 11.57 -29.84 -1.89
C ILE A 275 11.29 -29.82 -3.40
N GLU A 276 11.13 -31.01 -3.99
CA GLU A 276 10.88 -31.16 -5.42
C GLU A 276 9.40 -30.95 -5.73
N LEU A 277 9.02 -29.71 -5.96
CA LEU A 277 7.69 -29.39 -6.49
C LEU A 277 7.59 -29.87 -7.94
N VAL A 278 6.50 -30.58 -8.27
CA VAL A 278 6.33 -31.30 -9.56
C VAL A 278 6.22 -30.37 -10.77
N ASP A 279 6.07 -29.07 -10.56
CA ASP A 279 5.82 -28.11 -11.63
C ASP A 279 7.10 -27.55 -12.28
N LYS A 280 6.94 -27.05 -13.51
CA LYS A 280 7.98 -26.27 -14.17
C LYS A 280 8.20 -24.97 -13.37
N PRO A 281 9.44 -24.60 -13.05
CA PRO A 281 9.74 -23.48 -12.13
C PRO A 281 9.03 -22.17 -12.46
N ALA A 282 8.97 -21.75 -13.71
CA ALA A 282 8.40 -20.47 -14.12
C ALA A 282 6.87 -20.44 -14.27
N THR A 283 6.14 -21.43 -13.78
CA THR A 283 4.69 -21.55 -13.96
C THR A 283 3.87 -21.23 -12.73
N PHE A 284 4.51 -20.90 -11.62
CA PHE A 284 3.81 -20.65 -10.35
C PHE A 284 4.52 -19.59 -9.50
N TYR A 285 3.77 -19.06 -8.51
CA TYR A 285 4.29 -18.24 -7.44
C TYR A 285 4.13 -18.94 -6.10
N LEU A 286 5.09 -18.76 -5.19
CA LEU A 286 4.96 -19.16 -3.80
C LEU A 286 4.27 -18.03 -3.02
N ASN A 287 3.12 -18.33 -2.41
CA ASN A 287 2.38 -17.37 -1.59
C ASN A 287 2.72 -17.52 -0.10
N GLN A 288 2.79 -18.77 0.40
CA GLN A 288 3.19 -19.08 1.76
C GLN A 288 4.12 -20.31 1.79
N VAL A 289 5.16 -20.22 2.63
CA VAL A 289 6.00 -21.38 3.03
C VAL A 289 6.17 -21.29 4.54
N SER A 290 5.78 -22.33 5.27
CA SER A 290 5.87 -22.36 6.72
C SER A 290 5.89 -23.80 7.24
N TRP A 291 6.23 -24.01 8.52
CA TRP A 291 6.09 -25.31 9.17
C TRP A 291 4.61 -25.64 9.41
N ALA A 292 4.23 -26.90 9.15
CA ALA A 292 2.84 -27.35 9.21
C ALA A 292 2.41 -27.83 10.61
N GLY A 293 2.76 -27.06 11.66
CA GLY A 293 2.46 -27.38 13.04
C GLY A 293 3.35 -28.46 13.66
N ASN A 294 4.38 -28.92 12.92
CA ASN A 294 5.39 -29.87 13.38
C ASN A 294 6.74 -29.58 12.70
N SER A 295 7.81 -30.32 13.06
CA SER A 295 9.16 -30.13 12.53
C SER A 295 9.51 -31.02 11.34
N ASP A 296 8.57 -31.82 10.81
CA ASP A 296 8.80 -32.74 9.72
C ASP A 296 8.13 -32.28 8.40
N GLU A 297 7.04 -31.53 8.50
CA GLU A 297 6.24 -31.13 7.35
C GLU A 297 6.18 -29.63 7.18
N LEU A 298 6.22 -29.21 5.93
CA LEU A 298 6.04 -27.83 5.48
C LEU A 298 4.65 -27.66 4.88
N LEU A 299 4.06 -26.52 5.12
CA LEU A 299 2.93 -26.01 4.35
C LEU A 299 3.48 -25.14 3.21
N VAL A 300 3.09 -25.46 2.00
CA VAL A 300 3.41 -24.68 0.79
C VAL A 300 2.12 -24.22 0.15
N GLU A 301 1.90 -22.91 0.08
CA GLU A 301 0.82 -22.33 -0.72
C GLU A 301 1.37 -21.89 -2.07
N LYS A 302 0.90 -22.54 -3.11
CA LYS A 302 1.30 -22.33 -4.49
C LYS A 302 0.14 -21.70 -5.28
N LEU A 303 0.43 -20.68 -6.08
CA LEU A 303 -0.50 -20.06 -7.02
C LEU A 303 -0.02 -20.30 -8.45
N SER A 304 -0.94 -20.63 -9.36
CA SER A 304 -0.65 -20.60 -10.79
C SER A 304 -0.15 -19.21 -11.22
N ARG A 305 0.59 -19.11 -12.31
CA ARG A 305 1.06 -17.83 -12.83
C ARG A 305 -0.08 -16.86 -13.10
N SER A 306 -1.19 -17.36 -13.64
CA SER A 306 -2.42 -16.61 -13.92
C SER A 306 -3.30 -16.37 -12.69
N ARG A 307 -2.93 -16.92 -11.50
CA ARG A 307 -3.72 -16.90 -10.24
C ARG A 307 -5.11 -17.55 -10.35
N ASP A 308 -5.39 -18.32 -11.37
CA ASP A 308 -6.65 -19.05 -11.53
C ASP A 308 -6.69 -20.37 -10.75
N ALA A 309 -5.56 -20.77 -10.16
CA ALA A 309 -5.44 -21.94 -9.30
C ALA A 309 -4.60 -21.64 -8.05
N ARG A 310 -5.01 -22.23 -6.93
CA ARG A 310 -4.37 -22.17 -5.63
C ARG A 310 -4.32 -23.57 -5.02
N GLU A 311 -3.16 -23.98 -4.53
CA GLU A 311 -2.94 -25.26 -3.89
C GLU A 311 -2.21 -25.10 -2.56
N PHE A 312 -2.68 -25.82 -1.55
CA PHE A 312 -1.97 -26.03 -0.29
C PHE A 312 -1.40 -27.46 -0.28
N LEU A 313 -0.09 -27.55 -0.22
CA LEU A 313 0.67 -28.78 -0.21
C LEU A 313 1.32 -29.00 1.16
N LEU A 314 1.31 -30.22 1.66
CA LEU A 314 2.09 -30.68 2.81
C LEU A 314 3.30 -31.43 2.28
N ALA A 315 4.50 -30.91 2.52
CA ALA A 315 5.74 -31.49 2.04
C ALA A 315 6.59 -31.97 3.23
N ASN A 316 6.84 -33.28 3.30
CA ASN A 316 7.71 -33.84 4.33
C ASN A 316 9.17 -33.74 3.88
N HIS A 317 9.94 -32.89 4.57
CA HIS A 317 11.33 -32.62 4.19
C HIS A 317 12.30 -33.81 4.44
N ARG A 318 11.91 -34.80 5.26
CA ARG A 318 12.74 -35.98 5.54
C ARG A 318 12.57 -37.08 4.50
N THR A 319 11.32 -37.31 4.06
CA THR A 319 10.97 -38.37 3.12
C THR A 319 10.86 -37.91 1.68
N GLY A 320 10.72 -36.63 1.45
CA GLY A 320 10.40 -36.03 0.13
C GLY A 320 8.95 -36.21 -0.30
N GLY A 321 8.09 -36.79 0.56
CA GLY A 321 6.67 -37.00 0.27
C GLY A 321 5.90 -35.66 0.21
N ILE A 322 5.04 -35.52 -0.80
CA ILE A 322 4.16 -34.35 -0.95
C ILE A 322 2.71 -34.84 -1.03
N ALA A 323 1.85 -34.26 -0.19
CA ALA A 323 0.41 -34.50 -0.18
C ALA A 323 -0.34 -33.17 -0.41
N LYS A 324 -1.45 -33.22 -1.16
CA LYS A 324 -2.31 -32.06 -1.35
C LYS A 324 -3.32 -31.99 -0.21
N ALA A 325 -3.28 -30.89 0.56
CA ALA A 325 -4.23 -30.62 1.63
C ALA A 325 -5.51 -29.92 1.12
N TYR A 326 -5.36 -29.02 0.15
CA TYR A 326 -6.49 -28.30 -0.43
C TYR A 326 -6.13 -27.73 -1.80
N ALA A 327 -7.10 -27.60 -2.67
CA ALA A 327 -6.94 -26.88 -3.93
C ALA A 327 -8.26 -26.20 -4.33
N GLU A 328 -8.15 -25.06 -5.00
CA GLU A 328 -9.28 -24.39 -5.63
C GLU A 328 -8.87 -23.74 -6.94
N THR A 329 -9.83 -23.60 -7.82
CA THR A 329 -9.69 -22.94 -9.12
C THR A 329 -10.82 -21.97 -9.35
N ASP A 330 -10.57 -20.94 -10.15
CA ASP A 330 -11.57 -19.99 -10.58
C ASP A 330 -11.31 -19.58 -12.03
N PRO A 331 -12.34 -19.48 -12.89
CA PRO A 331 -12.14 -19.08 -14.30
C PRO A 331 -11.48 -17.72 -14.49
N ALA A 332 -11.67 -16.80 -13.53
CA ALA A 332 -11.03 -15.50 -13.53
C ALA A 332 -9.73 -15.52 -12.68
N TRP A 333 -9.86 -15.47 -11.37
CA TRP A 333 -8.73 -15.59 -10.44
C TRP A 333 -9.21 -16.01 -9.06
N VAL A 334 -8.36 -16.70 -8.31
CA VAL A 334 -8.55 -17.01 -6.89
C VAL A 334 -8.05 -15.82 -6.07
N ASP A 335 -8.85 -15.35 -5.12
CA ASP A 335 -8.44 -14.30 -4.20
C ASP A 335 -7.56 -14.87 -3.08
N ALA A 336 -6.25 -14.69 -3.23
CA ALA A 336 -5.22 -15.20 -2.33
C ALA A 336 -4.35 -14.10 -1.70
N ASN A 337 -4.94 -12.91 -1.45
CA ASN A 337 -4.23 -11.82 -0.79
C ASN A 337 -3.88 -12.18 0.65
N LEU A 338 -2.59 -12.36 0.96
CA LEU A 338 -2.10 -12.78 2.30
C LEU A 338 -2.50 -11.83 3.42
N SER A 339 -2.54 -10.52 3.16
CA SER A 339 -2.87 -9.53 4.20
C SER A 339 -4.35 -9.53 4.59
N ALA A 340 -5.22 -10.05 3.73
CA ALA A 340 -6.66 -10.07 3.96
C ALA A 340 -7.21 -11.50 4.02
N ASN A 341 -6.95 -12.31 3.00
CA ASN A 341 -7.66 -13.57 2.76
C ASN A 341 -6.73 -14.76 2.47
N GLY A 342 -5.45 -14.51 2.19
CA GLY A 342 -4.49 -15.55 1.83
C GLY A 342 -4.04 -16.38 3.01
N GLY A 343 -3.37 -17.49 2.69
CA GLY A 343 -2.78 -18.38 3.66
C GLY A 343 -3.79 -19.29 4.38
N LEU A 344 -3.22 -20.06 5.28
CA LEU A 344 -3.91 -21.07 6.08
C LEU A 344 -3.48 -20.89 7.53
N GLU A 345 -4.40 -21.08 8.48
CA GLU A 345 -4.11 -21.09 9.91
C GLU A 345 -4.52 -22.41 10.54
N TRP A 346 -3.56 -23.08 11.20
CA TRP A 346 -3.78 -24.38 11.83
C TRP A 346 -4.58 -24.27 13.12
N ILE A 347 -5.49 -25.22 13.31
CA ILE A 347 -6.31 -25.39 14.52
C ILE A 347 -6.35 -26.85 14.96
N ARG A 348 -6.88 -27.09 16.16
CA ARG A 348 -7.06 -28.43 16.73
C ARG A 348 -5.76 -29.25 16.77
N GLY A 349 -4.65 -28.57 17.14
CA GLY A 349 -3.35 -29.21 17.18
C GLY A 349 -2.86 -29.68 15.82
N GLY A 350 -3.14 -28.94 14.75
CA GLY A 350 -2.73 -29.26 13.38
C GLY A 350 -3.61 -30.31 12.67
N LYS A 351 -4.76 -30.67 13.22
CA LYS A 351 -5.73 -31.63 12.62
C LYS A 351 -6.67 -30.99 11.62
N ALA A 352 -6.81 -29.68 11.66
CA ALA A 352 -7.62 -28.89 10.74
C ALA A 352 -7.02 -27.49 10.56
N PHE A 353 -7.54 -26.73 9.62
CA PHE A 353 -7.11 -25.37 9.35
C PHE A 353 -8.27 -24.48 8.93
N VAL A 354 -8.09 -23.17 9.07
CA VAL A 354 -9.02 -22.13 8.60
C VAL A 354 -8.45 -21.52 7.33
N ILE A 355 -9.29 -21.42 6.29
CA ILE A 355 -9.00 -20.66 5.07
C ILE A 355 -10.15 -19.69 4.76
N ILE A 356 -9.86 -18.68 3.94
CA ILE A 356 -10.87 -17.83 3.30
C ILE A 356 -10.89 -18.17 1.82
N SER A 357 -12.08 -18.40 1.26
CA SER A 357 -12.29 -18.74 -0.14
C SER A 357 -13.55 -18.05 -0.68
N GLU A 358 -13.53 -17.74 -1.98
CA GLU A 358 -14.67 -17.17 -2.73
C GLU A 358 -15.44 -18.24 -3.55
N LYS A 359 -15.25 -19.52 -3.26
CA LYS A 359 -15.78 -20.64 -4.06
C LYS A 359 -17.30 -20.64 -4.23
N ASP A 360 -18.04 -19.95 -3.36
CA ASP A 360 -19.49 -19.79 -3.44
C ASP A 360 -19.92 -18.34 -3.78
N GLY A 361 -19.03 -17.56 -4.36
CA GLY A 361 -19.29 -16.20 -4.83
C GLY A 361 -19.07 -15.10 -3.80
N TRP A 362 -18.70 -15.44 -2.56
CA TRP A 362 -18.43 -14.51 -1.47
C TRP A 362 -17.18 -14.93 -0.71
N ARG A 363 -16.42 -13.99 -0.18
CA ARG A 363 -15.31 -14.28 0.73
C ARG A 363 -15.85 -14.84 2.04
N ARG A 364 -15.71 -16.15 2.23
CA ARG A 364 -16.15 -16.86 3.43
C ARG A 364 -15.01 -17.62 4.07
N ALA A 365 -15.08 -17.77 5.39
CA ALA A 365 -14.16 -18.64 6.11
C ALA A 365 -14.70 -20.08 6.17
N TYR A 366 -13.75 -21.02 6.06
CA TYR A 366 -14.03 -22.45 6.12
C TYR A 366 -13.03 -23.11 7.07
N VAL A 367 -13.52 -24.06 7.86
CA VAL A 367 -12.67 -25.04 8.55
C VAL A 367 -12.54 -26.26 7.66
N VAL A 368 -11.29 -26.66 7.37
CA VAL A 368 -10.96 -27.78 6.50
C VAL A 368 -10.15 -28.79 7.31
N SER A 369 -10.44 -30.10 7.17
CA SER A 369 -9.62 -31.17 7.75
C SER A 369 -8.23 -31.17 7.14
N ARG A 370 -7.19 -31.65 7.88
CA ARG A 370 -5.80 -31.64 7.42
C ARG A 370 -5.61 -32.30 6.06
N ASP A 371 -6.37 -33.35 5.79
CA ASP A 371 -6.36 -34.11 4.54
C ASP A 371 -7.26 -33.53 3.43
N GLY A 372 -7.97 -32.43 3.70
CA GLY A 372 -8.89 -31.79 2.79
C GLY A 372 -10.22 -32.53 2.57
N SER A 373 -10.45 -33.65 3.25
CA SER A 373 -11.64 -34.50 3.02
C SER A 373 -12.96 -33.88 3.53
N GLN A 374 -12.88 -32.98 4.51
CA GLN A 374 -14.03 -32.29 5.08
C GLN A 374 -13.82 -30.78 5.03
N MET A 375 -14.87 -30.05 4.68
CA MET A 375 -14.86 -28.60 4.61
C MET A 375 -16.18 -28.03 5.11
N THR A 376 -16.14 -27.22 6.17
CA THR A 376 -17.31 -26.62 6.82
C THR A 376 -17.26 -25.11 6.73
N PRO A 377 -18.25 -24.40 6.13
CA PRO A 377 -18.33 -22.95 6.18
C PRO A 377 -18.67 -22.48 7.60
N ILE A 378 -17.94 -21.46 8.07
CA ILE A 378 -18.13 -20.92 9.42
C ILE A 378 -18.64 -19.49 9.45
N THR A 379 -18.72 -18.81 8.31
CA THR A 379 -19.30 -17.45 8.19
C THR A 379 -20.52 -17.44 7.29
N ALA A 380 -21.34 -16.37 7.38
CA ALA A 380 -22.59 -16.26 6.66
C ALA A 380 -22.41 -16.27 5.12
N ALA A 381 -23.37 -16.81 4.41
CA ALA A 381 -23.50 -16.65 2.95
C ALA A 381 -24.01 -15.24 2.61
N GLY A 382 -23.72 -14.76 1.40
CA GLY A 382 -24.21 -13.47 0.91
C GLY A 382 -23.51 -12.24 1.51
N SER A 383 -22.35 -12.43 2.16
CA SER A 383 -21.55 -11.34 2.72
C SER A 383 -20.07 -11.66 2.65
N ASP A 384 -19.27 -10.67 2.29
CA ASP A 384 -17.82 -10.79 2.22
C ASP A 384 -17.16 -10.59 3.59
N ILE A 385 -16.17 -11.41 3.88
CA ILE A 385 -15.09 -11.05 4.80
C ILE A 385 -14.24 -9.97 4.15
N ILE A 386 -14.01 -8.86 4.85
CA ILE A 386 -13.12 -7.79 4.40
C ILE A 386 -11.66 -8.13 4.70
N ALA A 387 -11.42 -8.68 5.89
CA ALA A 387 -10.10 -9.15 6.31
C ALA A 387 -10.24 -10.21 7.41
N ARG A 388 -9.24 -11.08 7.52
CA ARG A 388 -9.07 -11.99 8.65
C ARG A 388 -8.75 -11.17 9.91
N GLY A 389 -9.32 -11.57 11.04
CA GLY A 389 -8.91 -11.13 12.38
C GLY A 389 -8.00 -12.17 13.02
N GLN A 390 -8.48 -12.84 14.06
CA GLN A 390 -7.75 -13.82 14.86
C GLN A 390 -8.48 -15.17 14.89
N VAL A 391 -7.73 -16.27 14.98
CA VAL A 391 -8.27 -17.59 15.32
C VAL A 391 -7.99 -17.87 16.80
N ASP A 392 -9.05 -18.04 17.58
CA ASP A 392 -8.97 -18.49 18.98
C ASP A 392 -9.38 -19.96 19.03
N ASP A 393 -8.43 -20.85 18.71
CA ASP A 393 -8.67 -22.29 18.70
C ASP A 393 -9.03 -22.84 20.08
N ARG A 394 -8.52 -22.21 21.17
CA ARG A 394 -8.79 -22.62 22.57
C ARG A 394 -10.26 -22.48 22.93
N ASN A 395 -10.88 -21.36 22.54
CA ASN A 395 -12.27 -21.02 22.87
C ASN A 395 -13.22 -21.32 21.69
N GLY A 396 -12.70 -21.73 20.54
CA GLY A 396 -13.48 -22.13 19.36
C GLY A 396 -14.05 -20.97 18.59
N TRP A 397 -13.35 -19.82 18.47
CA TRP A 397 -13.80 -18.65 17.77
C TRP A 397 -12.87 -18.24 16.62
N PHE A 398 -13.50 -17.74 15.54
CA PHE A 398 -12.86 -17.05 14.44
C PHE A 398 -13.31 -15.59 14.43
N TYR A 399 -12.38 -14.67 14.60
CA TYR A 399 -12.62 -13.23 14.51
C TYR A 399 -12.32 -12.74 13.09
N TYR A 400 -13.15 -11.87 12.54
CA TYR A 400 -12.99 -11.34 11.19
C TYR A 400 -13.65 -9.98 11.04
N PHE A 401 -13.30 -9.28 9.97
CA PHE A 401 -13.89 -7.98 9.62
C PHE A 401 -14.93 -8.16 8.52
N ALA A 402 -16.10 -7.58 8.71
CA ALA A 402 -17.18 -7.57 7.74
C ALA A 402 -18.05 -6.32 7.89
N SER A 403 -18.78 -5.99 6.85
CA SER A 403 -19.79 -4.92 6.86
C SER A 403 -20.94 -5.26 5.87
N PRO A 404 -21.82 -6.19 6.21
CA PRO A 404 -22.83 -6.71 5.29
C PRO A 404 -23.82 -5.66 4.76
N ALA A 405 -24.09 -4.62 5.56
CA ALA A 405 -25.05 -3.58 5.22
C ALA A 405 -24.42 -2.35 4.54
N ASN A 406 -23.10 -2.18 4.63
CA ASN A 406 -22.42 -0.97 4.16
C ASN A 406 -20.98 -1.27 3.74
N ALA A 407 -20.71 -1.30 2.44
CA ALA A 407 -19.39 -1.62 1.89
C ALA A 407 -18.29 -0.56 2.18
N THR A 408 -18.66 0.61 2.71
CA THR A 408 -17.72 1.69 3.02
C THR A 408 -17.16 1.63 4.43
N GLN A 409 -17.68 0.74 5.29
CA GLN A 409 -17.32 0.63 6.71
C GLN A 409 -16.73 -0.74 7.05
N ARG A 410 -16.13 -0.89 8.24
CA ARG A 410 -15.47 -2.14 8.68
C ARG A 410 -15.73 -2.39 10.15
N TYR A 411 -16.26 -3.55 10.49
CA TYR A 411 -16.65 -3.96 11.83
C TYR A 411 -16.05 -5.29 12.21
N LEU A 412 -15.70 -5.45 13.48
CA LEU A 412 -15.27 -6.74 14.02
C LEU A 412 -16.48 -7.64 14.25
N CYS A 413 -16.38 -8.84 13.70
CA CYS A 413 -17.33 -9.95 13.90
C CYS A 413 -16.59 -11.18 14.40
N ARG A 414 -17.33 -12.14 14.99
CA ARG A 414 -16.81 -13.48 15.28
C ARG A 414 -17.80 -14.56 14.90
N ALA A 415 -17.31 -15.75 14.61
CA ALA A 415 -18.06 -16.94 14.30
C ALA A 415 -17.48 -18.15 14.99
N ARG A 416 -18.31 -19.19 15.26
CA ARG A 416 -17.85 -20.43 15.86
C ARG A 416 -17.03 -21.26 14.84
N LEU A 417 -15.89 -21.83 15.27
CA LEU A 417 -15.03 -22.70 14.45
C LEU A 417 -15.71 -24.05 14.12
N ASP A 418 -16.79 -24.42 14.77
CA ASP A 418 -17.57 -25.60 14.46
C ASP A 418 -18.73 -25.33 13.45
N GLY A 419 -18.89 -24.07 13.04
CA GLY A 419 -19.94 -23.64 12.11
C GLY A 419 -21.33 -23.53 12.74
N THR A 420 -21.46 -23.71 14.06
CA THR A 420 -22.73 -23.57 14.77
C THR A 420 -23.05 -22.13 15.14
N GLY A 421 -24.33 -21.83 15.34
CA GLY A 421 -24.79 -20.50 15.74
C GLY A 421 -24.74 -19.47 14.59
N THR A 422 -25.10 -18.23 14.95
CA THR A 422 -25.06 -17.08 14.03
C THR A 422 -23.83 -16.24 14.32
N PRO A 423 -23.09 -15.81 13.30
CA PRO A 423 -22.01 -14.85 13.49
C PRO A 423 -22.51 -13.58 14.17
N GLU A 424 -21.73 -13.04 15.07
CA GLU A 424 -22.06 -11.86 15.85
C GLU A 424 -21.09 -10.70 15.62
N ARG A 425 -21.62 -9.47 15.50
CA ARG A 425 -20.82 -8.24 15.47
C ARG A 425 -20.46 -7.85 16.90
N LEU A 426 -19.17 -7.64 17.14
CA LEU A 426 -18.65 -7.20 18.44
C LEU A 426 -18.47 -5.68 18.51
N THR A 427 -18.10 -5.04 17.41
CA THR A 427 -18.02 -3.58 17.35
C THR A 427 -19.38 -2.95 17.69
N PRO A 428 -19.44 -1.96 18.59
CA PRO A 428 -20.67 -1.29 18.97
C PRO A 428 -21.48 -0.76 17.77
N PRO A 429 -22.81 -0.91 17.76
CA PRO A 429 -23.65 -0.51 16.64
C PRO A 429 -23.76 1.01 16.45
N ASP A 430 -23.53 1.79 17.50
CA ASP A 430 -23.58 3.25 17.55
C ASP A 430 -22.27 3.94 17.12
N GLN A 431 -21.28 3.17 16.70
CA GLN A 431 -19.99 3.66 16.19
C GLN A 431 -19.84 3.31 14.69
N PRO A 432 -20.49 4.03 13.76
CA PRO A 432 -20.28 3.82 12.33
C PRO A 432 -18.89 4.32 11.90
N GLY A 433 -18.23 3.58 11.01
CA GLY A 433 -16.89 3.92 10.51
C GLY A 433 -16.01 2.70 10.30
N THR A 434 -14.72 2.90 10.40
CA THR A 434 -13.71 1.85 10.22
C THR A 434 -13.02 1.53 11.52
N HIS A 435 -13.02 0.23 11.86
CA HIS A 435 -12.41 -0.31 13.06
C HIS A 435 -11.29 -1.28 12.72
N ARG A 436 -10.19 -1.21 13.46
CA ARG A 436 -9.02 -2.08 13.36
C ARG A 436 -8.67 -2.62 14.73
N TYR A 437 -8.17 -3.86 14.78
CA TYR A 437 -7.82 -4.50 16.05
C TYR A 437 -6.48 -5.22 15.92
N VAL A 438 -5.64 -5.09 16.95
CA VAL A 438 -4.45 -5.91 17.15
C VAL A 438 -4.70 -6.72 18.42
N PHE A 439 -5.03 -8.00 18.25
CA PHE A 439 -5.44 -8.88 19.33
C PHE A 439 -4.28 -9.31 20.22
N SER A 440 -4.53 -9.50 21.51
CA SER A 440 -3.68 -10.29 22.39
C SER A 440 -3.70 -11.76 21.95
N PRO A 441 -2.62 -12.55 22.20
CA PRO A 441 -2.56 -13.97 21.78
C PRO A 441 -3.69 -14.84 22.37
N ASP A 442 -4.26 -14.45 23.48
CA ASP A 442 -5.37 -15.14 24.15
C ASP A 442 -6.75 -14.59 23.78
N SER A 443 -6.82 -13.63 22.85
CA SER A 443 -8.04 -12.97 22.37
C SER A 443 -8.89 -12.26 23.44
N ARG A 444 -8.36 -12.05 24.66
CA ARG A 444 -9.08 -11.33 25.73
C ARG A 444 -9.01 -9.82 25.59
N TRP A 445 -7.95 -9.32 24.93
CA TRP A 445 -7.68 -7.90 24.75
C TRP A 445 -7.42 -7.59 23.29
N ALA A 446 -7.62 -6.33 22.91
CA ALA A 446 -7.13 -5.82 21.65
C ALA A 446 -6.80 -4.32 21.75
N PHE A 447 -5.79 -3.88 21.00
CA PHE A 447 -5.66 -2.48 20.62
C PHE A 447 -6.68 -2.21 19.53
N HIS A 448 -7.68 -1.42 19.85
CA HIS A 448 -8.74 -1.06 18.93
C HIS A 448 -8.51 0.35 18.41
N THR A 449 -8.51 0.52 17.10
CA THR A 449 -8.41 1.84 16.47
C THR A 449 -9.68 2.12 15.69
N TYR A 450 -10.33 3.22 16.02
CA TYR A 450 -11.54 3.71 15.37
C TYR A 450 -11.28 5.02 14.63
N ALA A 451 -11.78 5.11 13.41
CA ALA A 451 -11.72 6.31 12.58
C ALA A 451 -12.92 6.41 11.64
N THR A 452 -13.22 7.63 11.19
CA THR A 452 -14.12 7.89 10.05
C THR A 452 -13.38 8.74 9.01
N PHE A 453 -14.01 9.02 7.89
CA PHE A 453 -13.43 9.91 6.88
C PHE A 453 -13.12 11.30 7.45
N ASP A 454 -13.95 11.79 8.38
CA ASP A 454 -13.87 13.13 8.97
C ASP A 454 -13.28 13.15 10.38
N GLN A 455 -12.99 11.99 10.97
CA GLN A 455 -12.45 11.87 12.32
C GLN A 455 -11.09 11.18 12.32
N PRO A 456 -10.03 11.84 12.83
CA PRO A 456 -8.74 11.22 13.04
C PRO A 456 -8.84 9.97 13.94
N PRO A 457 -7.90 9.01 13.80
CA PRO A 457 -7.95 7.75 14.53
C PRO A 457 -7.80 7.98 16.05
N VAL A 458 -8.60 7.26 16.79
CA VAL A 458 -8.47 7.08 18.25
C VAL A 458 -8.15 5.62 18.52
N THR A 459 -7.14 5.36 19.35
CA THR A 459 -6.77 4.00 19.74
C THR A 459 -7.00 3.82 21.24
N ASP A 460 -7.73 2.77 21.60
CA ASP A 460 -7.95 2.35 22.99
C ASP A 460 -7.62 0.86 23.17
N LEU A 461 -7.44 0.48 24.42
CA LEU A 461 -7.37 -0.91 24.87
C LEU A 461 -8.79 -1.37 25.17
N VAL A 462 -9.26 -2.38 24.47
CA VAL A 462 -10.58 -2.99 24.69
C VAL A 462 -10.46 -4.39 25.24
N GLN A 463 -11.38 -4.74 26.15
CA GLN A 463 -11.60 -6.11 26.58
C GLN A 463 -12.64 -6.77 25.68
N LEU A 464 -12.36 -7.99 25.24
CA LEU A 464 -13.19 -8.80 24.36
C LEU A 464 -13.77 -10.00 25.13
N PRO A 465 -14.98 -10.49 24.79
CA PRO A 465 -15.80 -10.07 23.63
C PRO A 465 -16.72 -8.86 23.90
N GLU A 466 -16.85 -8.37 25.10
CA GLU A 466 -17.81 -7.32 25.50
C GLU A 466 -17.51 -5.96 24.86
N HIS A 467 -16.35 -5.81 24.23
CA HIS A 467 -15.85 -4.58 23.61
C HIS A 467 -15.80 -3.41 24.58
N GLN A 468 -15.42 -3.70 25.83
CA GLN A 468 -15.32 -2.67 26.87
C GLN A 468 -14.00 -1.90 26.71
N SER A 469 -14.08 -0.60 26.44
CA SER A 469 -12.91 0.29 26.46
C SER A 469 -12.40 0.44 27.90
N VAL A 470 -11.14 0.06 28.11
CA VAL A 470 -10.48 0.07 29.42
C VAL A 470 -9.60 1.31 29.57
N ARG A 471 -8.94 1.71 28.48
CA ARG A 471 -7.98 2.82 28.50
C ARG A 471 -7.75 3.37 27.11
N VAL A 472 -7.81 4.69 26.97
CA VAL A 472 -7.37 5.38 25.74
C VAL A 472 -5.84 5.37 25.70
N LEU A 473 -5.30 4.94 24.55
CA LEU A 473 -3.87 4.79 24.31
C LEU A 473 -3.30 5.93 23.43
N GLU A 474 -4.09 6.39 22.44
CA GLU A 474 -3.78 7.55 21.61
C GLU A 474 -5.09 8.17 21.14
N ASP A 475 -5.35 9.42 21.48
CA ASP A 475 -6.62 10.11 21.18
C ASP A 475 -6.54 11.08 20.01
N ASN A 476 -5.35 11.45 19.58
CA ASN A 476 -5.12 12.46 18.54
C ASN A 476 -5.90 13.78 18.77
N THR A 477 -6.19 14.14 20.03
CA THR A 477 -6.98 15.32 20.41
C THR A 477 -6.44 16.61 19.79
N ASN A 478 -5.11 16.79 19.78
CA ASN A 478 -4.47 17.96 19.20
C ASN A 478 -4.68 18.03 17.68
N LEU A 479 -4.65 16.89 17.01
CA LEU A 479 -4.93 16.79 15.57
C LEU A 479 -6.41 17.10 15.32
N ALA A 480 -7.31 16.49 16.06
CA ALA A 480 -8.75 16.72 15.95
C ALA A 480 -9.11 18.19 16.13
N ALA A 481 -8.51 18.87 17.12
CA ALA A 481 -8.72 20.32 17.34
C ALA A 481 -8.27 21.18 16.15
N ARG A 482 -7.14 20.87 15.49
CA ARG A 482 -6.67 21.58 14.29
C ARG A 482 -7.46 21.22 13.04
N TYR A 483 -7.94 19.97 12.97
CA TYR A 483 -8.70 19.47 11.81
C TYR A 483 -10.14 20.01 11.79
N LYS A 484 -10.79 20.08 12.95
CA LYS A 484 -12.21 20.48 13.10
C LYS A 484 -12.60 21.80 12.39
N PRO A 485 -11.81 22.89 12.44
CA PRO A 485 -12.14 24.14 11.72
C PRO A 485 -12.12 23.99 10.20
N LEU A 486 -11.44 22.95 9.67
CA LEU A 486 -11.37 22.68 8.24
C LEU A 486 -12.57 21.86 7.74
N LEU A 487 -13.34 21.26 8.66
CA LEU A 487 -14.57 20.52 8.41
C LEU A 487 -15.78 21.46 8.41
N ALA A 488 -15.84 22.41 7.48
CA ALA A 488 -16.98 23.32 7.41
C ALA A 488 -18.31 22.59 7.19
N ARG A 489 -18.25 21.47 6.45
CA ARG A 489 -19.36 20.54 6.19
C ARG A 489 -18.85 19.10 6.29
N PRO A 490 -19.67 18.14 6.80
CA PRO A 490 -19.28 16.74 6.79
C PRO A 490 -19.21 16.20 5.36
N THR A 491 -18.41 15.16 5.16
CA THR A 491 -18.42 14.36 3.92
C THR A 491 -19.72 13.58 3.84
N GLU A 492 -20.37 13.61 2.70
CA GLU A 492 -21.61 12.88 2.45
C GLU A 492 -21.30 11.56 1.74
N PHE A 493 -21.80 10.44 2.28
CA PHE A 493 -21.76 9.14 1.62
C PHE A 493 -23.08 8.90 0.90
N LEU A 494 -22.99 8.45 -0.35
CA LEU A 494 -24.11 8.30 -1.25
C LEU A 494 -24.12 6.91 -1.88
N GLN A 495 -25.29 6.45 -2.26
CA GLN A 495 -25.48 5.29 -3.14
C GLN A 495 -26.06 5.77 -4.47
N LEU A 496 -25.41 5.43 -5.57
CA LEU A 496 -25.76 5.86 -6.92
C LEU A 496 -26.25 4.63 -7.71
N ASP A 497 -27.53 4.56 -7.97
CA ASP A 497 -28.10 3.56 -8.87
C ASP A 497 -27.79 3.95 -10.32
N ILE A 498 -26.95 3.16 -10.96
CA ILE A 498 -26.56 3.35 -12.37
C ILE A 498 -27.37 2.47 -13.35
N GLY A 499 -28.39 1.79 -12.85
CA GLY A 499 -29.25 0.88 -13.63
C GLY A 499 -28.74 -0.56 -13.63
N SER A 500 -29.54 -1.47 -14.19
CA SER A 500 -29.24 -2.90 -14.29
C SER A 500 -28.91 -3.57 -12.95
N GLY A 501 -29.43 -3.05 -11.83
CA GLY A 501 -29.19 -3.56 -10.49
C GLY A 501 -27.80 -3.23 -9.91
N VAL A 502 -27.07 -2.30 -10.53
CA VAL A 502 -25.74 -1.88 -10.07
C VAL A 502 -25.86 -0.59 -9.24
N VAL A 503 -25.49 -0.68 -7.97
CA VAL A 503 -25.43 0.45 -7.03
C VAL A 503 -23.98 0.71 -6.63
N MET A 504 -23.49 1.89 -6.98
CA MET A 504 -22.15 2.36 -6.63
C MET A 504 -22.16 3.13 -5.31
N ASP A 505 -21.15 2.93 -4.46
CA ASP A 505 -20.91 3.81 -3.33
C ASP A 505 -20.10 5.02 -3.80
N ALA A 506 -20.40 6.18 -3.21
CA ALA A 506 -19.71 7.43 -3.47
C ALA A 506 -19.52 8.24 -2.18
N TRP A 507 -18.47 9.06 -2.13
CA TRP A 507 -18.40 10.17 -1.19
C TRP A 507 -18.38 11.50 -1.94
N MET A 508 -18.94 12.54 -1.31
CA MET A 508 -19.01 13.88 -1.85
C MET A 508 -18.63 14.92 -0.80
N ILE A 509 -17.77 15.87 -1.20
CA ILE A 509 -17.37 17.03 -0.42
C ILE A 509 -17.90 18.28 -1.11
N LYS A 510 -18.68 19.09 -0.38
CA LYS A 510 -19.25 20.36 -0.84
C LYS A 510 -18.38 21.55 -0.41
N PRO A 511 -18.40 22.66 -1.18
CA PRO A 511 -17.75 23.91 -0.78
C PRO A 511 -18.19 24.38 0.63
N ARG A 512 -17.33 25.15 1.29
CA ARG A 512 -17.64 25.76 2.59
C ARG A 512 -18.92 26.61 2.51
N ASP A 513 -19.00 27.46 1.52
CA ASP A 513 -20.10 28.40 1.29
C ASP A 513 -21.10 27.86 0.26
N PHE A 514 -21.46 26.58 0.41
CA PHE A 514 -22.34 25.86 -0.51
C PHE A 514 -23.77 26.41 -0.45
N ASP A 515 -24.32 26.78 -1.64
CA ASP A 515 -25.71 27.20 -1.86
C ASP A 515 -26.42 26.18 -2.76
N PRO A 516 -27.43 25.43 -2.25
CA PRO A 516 -28.11 24.37 -3.01
C PRO A 516 -28.90 24.89 -4.22
N THR A 517 -29.10 26.19 -4.35
CA THR A 517 -29.83 26.81 -5.48
C THR A 517 -28.95 27.07 -6.70
N LYS A 518 -27.63 26.94 -6.55
CA LYS A 518 -26.63 27.19 -7.58
C LYS A 518 -26.03 25.91 -8.13
N LYS A 519 -25.40 25.96 -9.31
CA LYS A 519 -24.72 24.83 -9.94
C LYS A 519 -23.20 24.99 -9.85
N TYR A 520 -22.53 23.92 -9.41
CA TYR A 520 -21.08 23.86 -9.16
C TYR A 520 -20.38 22.92 -10.13
N PRO A 521 -19.16 23.26 -10.58
CA PRO A 521 -18.31 22.32 -11.32
C PRO A 521 -17.96 21.13 -10.44
N VAL A 522 -17.78 19.97 -11.09
CA VAL A 522 -17.46 18.72 -10.40
C VAL A 522 -15.99 18.35 -10.64
N PHE A 523 -15.31 17.94 -9.59
CA PHE A 523 -13.96 17.35 -9.67
C PHE A 523 -14.00 15.92 -9.15
N VAL A 524 -13.83 14.96 -10.07
CA VAL A 524 -13.87 13.53 -9.77
C VAL A 524 -12.49 13.05 -9.40
N TYR A 525 -12.35 12.38 -8.25
CA TYR A 525 -11.19 11.57 -7.92
C TYR A 525 -11.49 10.12 -8.24
N VAL A 526 -10.67 9.49 -9.07
CA VAL A 526 -10.85 8.10 -9.47
C VAL A 526 -9.60 7.26 -9.19
N TYR A 527 -9.78 6.03 -8.69
CA TYR A 527 -8.80 4.95 -8.81
C TYR A 527 -9.32 3.88 -9.78
N GLY A 528 -10.45 3.24 -9.47
CA GLY A 528 -11.27 2.43 -10.39
C GLY A 528 -10.69 1.08 -10.80
N GLU A 529 -9.55 0.65 -10.22
CA GLU A 529 -8.91 -0.64 -10.50
C GLU A 529 -8.99 -1.60 -9.29
N PRO A 530 -8.76 -2.92 -9.47
CA PRO A 530 -8.87 -3.94 -8.41
C PRO A 530 -7.93 -3.76 -7.22
N ALA A 531 -6.88 -2.96 -7.33
CA ALA A 531 -5.91 -2.74 -6.25
C ALA A 531 -6.38 -1.75 -5.17
N GLY A 532 -7.46 -1.01 -5.37
CA GLY A 532 -7.89 -0.01 -4.39
C GLY A 532 -9.35 0.34 -4.39
N GLN A 533 -9.92 0.49 -3.19
CA GLN A 533 -11.22 1.08 -2.93
C GLN A 533 -11.02 2.55 -2.50
N THR A 534 -11.73 3.49 -3.10
CA THR A 534 -11.64 4.92 -2.77
C THR A 534 -12.73 5.39 -1.83
N VAL A 535 -13.88 4.74 -1.84
CA VAL A 535 -15.04 5.11 -1.02
C VAL A 535 -15.05 4.30 0.27
N LEU A 536 -14.37 4.85 1.28
CA LEU A 536 -14.26 4.27 2.62
C LEU A 536 -14.55 5.35 3.67
N ASP A 537 -15.38 5.02 4.64
CA ASP A 537 -15.58 5.83 5.85
C ASP A 537 -14.44 5.54 6.84
N ASP A 538 -13.26 6.05 6.47
CA ASP A 538 -11.99 5.79 7.13
C ASP A 538 -11.04 6.98 7.01
N TRP A 539 -10.24 7.19 8.04
CA TRP A 539 -9.11 8.12 7.98
C TRP A 539 -7.98 7.55 7.13
N ARG A 540 -7.87 8.06 5.92
CA ARG A 540 -6.83 7.65 4.95
C ARG A 540 -5.59 8.55 4.98
N GLY A 541 -5.46 9.39 6.01
CA GLY A 541 -4.45 10.42 6.11
C GLY A 541 -5.01 11.80 5.76
N ALA A 542 -4.42 12.82 6.37
CA ALA A 542 -4.81 14.21 6.12
C ALA A 542 -4.58 14.63 4.67
N ASP A 543 -3.57 14.05 4.02
CA ASP A 543 -3.24 14.25 2.63
C ASP A 543 -4.39 13.86 1.68
N TYR A 544 -5.17 12.84 2.02
CA TYR A 544 -6.31 12.42 1.23
C TYR A 544 -7.51 13.35 1.43
N ALA A 545 -7.99 13.48 2.67
CA ALA A 545 -9.20 14.24 2.98
C ALA A 545 -9.00 15.75 2.82
N LEU A 546 -7.91 16.32 3.34
CA LEU A 546 -7.67 17.76 3.33
C LEU A 546 -7.29 18.30 1.96
N PHE A 547 -6.64 17.50 1.10
CA PHE A 547 -6.41 17.89 -0.29
C PHE A 547 -7.74 18.11 -1.02
N HIS A 548 -8.65 17.13 -0.95
CA HIS A 548 -9.95 17.23 -1.61
C HIS A 548 -10.83 18.33 -1.00
N ARG A 549 -10.74 18.57 0.31
CA ARG A 549 -11.42 19.69 0.96
C ARG A 549 -10.86 21.04 0.52
N ALA A 550 -9.54 21.14 0.33
CA ALA A 550 -8.95 22.39 -0.18
C ALA A 550 -9.47 22.72 -1.59
N VAL A 551 -9.61 21.71 -2.44
CA VAL A 551 -10.21 21.87 -3.78
C VAL A 551 -11.70 22.24 -3.68
N ALA A 552 -12.46 21.61 -2.78
CA ALA A 552 -13.86 21.93 -2.56
C ALA A 552 -14.04 23.38 -2.07
N ASP A 553 -13.18 23.85 -1.16
CA ASP A 553 -13.22 25.23 -0.63
C ASP A 553 -12.96 26.29 -1.72
N LEU A 554 -12.37 25.91 -2.87
CA LEU A 554 -12.25 26.79 -4.04
C LEU A 554 -13.56 26.92 -4.83
N GLY A 555 -14.57 26.11 -4.54
CA GLY A 555 -15.89 26.18 -5.18
C GLY A 555 -16.21 25.01 -6.12
N TYR A 556 -15.62 23.84 -5.88
CA TYR A 556 -15.94 22.60 -6.59
C TYR A 556 -16.77 21.65 -5.72
N ILE A 557 -17.65 20.87 -6.34
CA ILE A 557 -18.12 19.61 -5.76
C ILE A 557 -17.03 18.58 -6.04
N VAL A 558 -16.43 18.02 -4.99
CA VAL A 558 -15.44 16.94 -5.13
C VAL A 558 -16.10 15.61 -4.82
N VAL A 559 -15.95 14.63 -5.71
CA VAL A 559 -16.59 13.32 -5.59
C VAL A 559 -15.65 12.20 -5.94
N SER A 560 -15.81 11.06 -5.28
CA SER A 560 -15.23 9.79 -5.71
C SER A 560 -16.29 8.69 -5.67
N MET A 561 -16.17 7.72 -6.58
CA MET A 561 -17.12 6.64 -6.76
C MET A 561 -16.37 5.33 -6.95
N ASP A 562 -16.81 4.24 -6.32
CA ASP A 562 -16.28 2.91 -6.53
C ASP A 562 -17.13 2.16 -7.55
N ASN A 563 -16.55 1.96 -8.74
CA ASN A 563 -17.13 1.18 -9.83
C ASN A 563 -16.97 -0.33 -9.63
N ARG A 564 -17.66 -1.14 -10.45
CA ARG A 564 -17.42 -2.58 -10.56
C ARG A 564 -15.94 -2.84 -10.88
N GLY A 565 -15.42 -3.96 -10.36
CA GLY A 565 -14.00 -4.33 -10.45
C GLY A 565 -13.13 -3.82 -9.30
N THR A 566 -13.59 -2.83 -8.52
CA THR A 566 -12.90 -2.43 -7.28
C THR A 566 -12.99 -3.53 -6.21
N PRO A 567 -12.07 -3.58 -5.21
CA PRO A 567 -12.06 -4.64 -4.20
C PRO A 567 -13.15 -4.49 -3.13
N ALA A 568 -14.16 -3.67 -3.35
CA ALA A 568 -15.28 -3.47 -2.43
C ALA A 568 -15.93 -4.82 -2.03
N PRO A 569 -16.38 -4.97 -0.78
CA PRO A 569 -16.99 -6.21 -0.28
C PRO A 569 -18.42 -6.40 -0.80
N LYS A 570 -18.56 -6.52 -2.13
CA LYS A 570 -19.82 -6.68 -2.88
C LYS A 570 -19.89 -8.00 -3.66
N GLY A 571 -19.14 -9.01 -3.22
CA GLY A 571 -19.10 -10.34 -3.82
C GLY A 571 -18.13 -10.48 -4.99
N ALA A 572 -17.84 -11.72 -5.35
CA ALA A 572 -16.90 -12.07 -6.41
C ALA A 572 -17.35 -11.54 -7.80
N ALA A 573 -18.65 -11.56 -8.10
CA ALA A 573 -19.18 -11.04 -9.36
C ALA A 573 -18.87 -9.55 -9.56
N TRP A 574 -18.92 -8.74 -8.50
CA TRP A 574 -18.53 -7.34 -8.54
C TRP A 574 -17.04 -7.21 -8.89
N ARG A 575 -16.16 -7.92 -8.17
CA ARG A 575 -14.73 -7.84 -8.34
C ARG A 575 -14.26 -8.37 -9.67
N ARG A 576 -14.82 -9.51 -10.13
CA ARG A 576 -14.42 -10.19 -11.37
C ARG A 576 -15.01 -9.61 -12.66
N SER A 577 -15.87 -8.59 -12.56
CA SER A 577 -16.48 -7.94 -13.73
C SER A 577 -15.48 -7.37 -14.73
N VAL A 578 -14.26 -7.06 -14.28
CA VAL A 578 -13.17 -6.51 -15.10
C VAL A 578 -12.26 -7.58 -15.72
N PHE A 579 -12.54 -8.87 -15.48
CA PHE A 579 -11.69 -9.94 -16.00
C PHE A 579 -11.63 -9.93 -17.53
N GLY A 580 -10.41 -9.94 -18.07
CA GLY A 580 -10.13 -9.84 -19.51
C GLY A 580 -10.32 -8.44 -20.10
N SER A 581 -10.85 -7.46 -19.34
CA SER A 581 -11.22 -6.13 -19.83
C SER A 581 -11.07 -5.04 -18.76
N LEU A 582 -9.86 -4.86 -18.24
CA LEU A 582 -9.55 -3.83 -17.23
C LEU A 582 -9.59 -2.43 -17.84
N GLY A 583 -10.44 -1.52 -17.34
CA GLY A 583 -10.57 -0.12 -17.77
C GLY A 583 -11.93 0.24 -18.37
N PRO A 584 -12.44 -0.41 -19.44
CA PRO A 584 -13.70 -0.01 -20.06
C PRO A 584 -14.90 -0.01 -19.12
N ILE A 585 -15.10 -1.05 -18.31
CA ILE A 585 -16.23 -1.12 -17.39
C ILE A 585 -16.17 -0.03 -16.32
N SER A 586 -14.97 0.29 -15.81
CA SER A 586 -14.82 1.40 -14.86
C SER A 586 -15.16 2.73 -15.50
N THR A 587 -14.77 2.95 -16.77
CA THR A 587 -15.12 4.18 -17.50
C THR A 587 -16.63 4.34 -17.69
N GLU A 588 -17.32 3.25 -18.07
CA GLU A 588 -18.79 3.26 -18.23
C GLU A 588 -19.49 3.49 -16.89
N ASP A 589 -19.09 2.77 -15.85
CA ASP A 589 -19.68 2.91 -14.52
C ASP A 589 -19.45 4.32 -13.94
N GLN A 590 -18.23 4.89 -14.06
CA GLN A 590 -17.93 6.24 -13.60
C GLN A 590 -18.79 7.28 -14.34
N ALA A 591 -18.96 7.15 -15.66
CA ALA A 591 -19.80 8.04 -16.44
C ALA A 591 -21.28 7.93 -16.04
N ALA A 592 -21.78 6.68 -15.88
CA ALA A 592 -23.14 6.44 -15.42
C ALA A 592 -23.39 6.94 -13.98
N GLY A 593 -22.37 6.80 -13.11
CA GLY A 593 -22.39 7.32 -11.75
C GLY A 593 -22.50 8.86 -11.71
N LEU A 594 -21.76 9.58 -12.56
CA LEU A 594 -21.91 11.02 -12.69
C LEU A 594 -23.29 11.44 -13.19
N GLN A 595 -23.86 10.71 -14.15
CA GLN A 595 -25.22 10.96 -14.60
C GLN A 595 -26.25 10.72 -13.47
N ALA A 596 -26.07 9.65 -12.69
CA ALA A 596 -26.91 9.37 -11.52
C ALA A 596 -26.77 10.47 -10.46
N LEU A 597 -25.54 10.93 -10.19
CA LEU A 597 -25.26 12.05 -9.29
C LEU A 597 -25.96 13.35 -9.74
N GLY A 598 -25.89 13.68 -11.03
CA GLY A 598 -26.58 14.85 -11.60
C GLY A 598 -28.10 14.80 -11.48
N ARG A 599 -28.70 13.58 -11.55
CA ARG A 599 -30.14 13.39 -11.28
C ARG A 599 -30.48 13.56 -9.79
N LEU A 600 -29.62 13.05 -8.91
CA LEU A 600 -29.84 13.09 -7.46
C LEU A 600 -29.55 14.49 -6.88
N CYS A 601 -28.59 15.19 -7.44
CA CYS A 601 -28.05 16.45 -6.93
C CYS A 601 -28.14 17.56 -7.98
N PRO A 602 -29.25 18.34 -8.03
CA PRO A 602 -29.47 19.38 -9.06
C PRO A 602 -28.41 20.50 -9.08
N PHE A 603 -27.66 20.66 -8.00
CA PHE A 603 -26.54 21.60 -7.89
C PHE A 603 -25.26 21.13 -8.58
N VAL A 604 -25.22 19.93 -9.11
CA VAL A 604 -24.10 19.38 -9.89
C VAL A 604 -24.18 19.87 -11.32
N ASP A 605 -23.11 20.50 -11.81
CA ASP A 605 -23.00 20.99 -13.18
C ASP A 605 -22.23 20.00 -14.06
N LEU A 606 -22.93 19.11 -14.74
CA LEU A 606 -22.33 18.13 -15.65
C LEU A 606 -21.75 18.75 -16.94
N THR A 607 -21.92 20.05 -17.18
CA THR A 607 -21.24 20.77 -18.27
C THR A 607 -19.86 21.27 -17.88
N ARG A 608 -19.45 21.07 -16.61
CA ARG A 608 -18.15 21.44 -16.06
C ARG A 608 -17.61 20.30 -15.17
N VAL A 609 -17.03 19.28 -15.78
CA VAL A 609 -16.50 18.09 -15.09
C VAL A 609 -15.01 17.97 -15.33
N GLY A 610 -14.23 17.97 -14.24
CA GLY A 610 -12.83 17.57 -14.20
C GLY A 610 -12.69 16.19 -13.58
N ILE A 611 -11.65 15.44 -13.99
CA ILE A 611 -11.32 14.12 -13.44
C ILE A 611 -9.81 14.04 -13.20
N TRP A 612 -9.42 13.42 -12.08
CA TRP A 612 -8.02 13.17 -11.81
C TRP A 612 -7.82 11.80 -11.12
N GLY A 613 -6.63 11.25 -11.30
CA GLY A 613 -6.25 10.04 -10.61
C GLY A 613 -4.77 9.76 -10.71
N TRP A 614 -4.31 8.86 -9.84
CA TRP A 614 -2.92 8.46 -9.68
C TRP A 614 -2.77 6.98 -10.05
N SER A 615 -1.70 6.59 -10.79
CA SER A 615 -1.44 5.20 -11.15
C SER A 615 -2.59 4.59 -11.99
N GLY A 616 -3.27 3.56 -11.48
CA GLY A 616 -4.51 3.03 -12.06
C GLY A 616 -5.57 4.09 -12.26
N GLY A 617 -5.68 5.05 -11.31
CA GLY A 617 -6.56 6.20 -11.43
C GLY A 617 -6.16 7.15 -12.58
N GLY A 618 -4.86 7.32 -12.80
CA GLY A 618 -4.34 8.05 -13.97
C GLY A 618 -4.73 7.37 -15.28
N SER A 619 -4.67 6.04 -15.33
CA SER A 619 -5.12 5.24 -16.50
C SER A 619 -6.62 5.39 -16.73
N ASN A 620 -7.42 5.36 -15.65
CA ASN A 620 -8.87 5.58 -15.74
C ASN A 620 -9.21 7.03 -16.15
N THR A 621 -8.42 8.02 -15.70
CA THR A 621 -8.54 9.42 -16.16
C THR A 621 -8.31 9.51 -17.68
N LEU A 622 -7.26 8.87 -18.22
CA LEU A 622 -7.03 8.82 -19.66
C LEU A 622 -8.19 8.15 -20.40
N ASN A 623 -8.67 6.99 -19.92
CA ASN A 623 -9.82 6.32 -20.53
C ASN A 623 -11.08 7.21 -20.50
N ALA A 624 -11.34 7.93 -19.41
CA ALA A 624 -12.46 8.87 -19.30
C ALA A 624 -12.36 10.00 -20.34
N MET A 625 -11.20 10.65 -20.42
CA MET A 625 -10.95 11.76 -21.36
C MET A 625 -11.05 11.34 -22.84
N PHE A 626 -10.59 10.13 -23.15
CA PHE A 626 -10.55 9.65 -24.54
C PHE A 626 -11.86 8.99 -24.99
N ARG A 627 -12.60 8.33 -24.08
CA ARG A 627 -13.82 7.57 -24.42
C ARG A 627 -15.12 8.32 -24.14
N LYS A 628 -15.08 9.31 -23.23
CA LYS A 628 -16.25 10.11 -22.80
C LYS A 628 -15.96 11.61 -22.89
N PRO A 629 -15.42 12.11 -24.05
CA PRO A 629 -14.98 13.50 -24.17
C PRO A 629 -16.12 14.53 -24.08
N ASP A 630 -17.37 14.11 -24.24
CA ASP A 630 -18.54 14.98 -24.08
C ASP A 630 -18.95 15.17 -22.61
N LEU A 631 -18.42 14.37 -21.71
CA LEU A 631 -18.70 14.43 -20.26
C LEU A 631 -17.53 15.02 -19.47
N TYR A 632 -16.28 14.63 -19.81
CA TYR A 632 -15.09 15.07 -19.10
C TYR A 632 -14.36 16.16 -19.89
N HIS A 633 -14.20 17.33 -19.26
CA HIS A 633 -13.66 18.52 -19.90
C HIS A 633 -12.21 18.77 -19.54
N VAL A 634 -11.79 18.38 -18.32
CA VAL A 634 -10.41 18.51 -17.83
C VAL A 634 -9.97 17.19 -17.21
N GLY A 635 -8.82 16.65 -17.65
CA GLY A 635 -8.22 15.45 -17.12
C GLY A 635 -6.82 15.70 -16.55
N ILE A 636 -6.52 15.13 -15.38
CA ILE A 636 -5.19 15.16 -14.79
C ILE A 636 -4.76 13.73 -14.47
N ALA A 637 -3.91 13.16 -15.33
CA ALA A 637 -3.44 11.78 -15.24
C ALA A 637 -2.03 11.75 -14.65
N VAL A 638 -1.90 11.27 -13.39
CA VAL A 638 -0.62 11.20 -12.70
C VAL A 638 -0.09 9.78 -12.74
N VAL A 639 1.15 9.60 -13.20
CA VAL A 639 1.87 8.32 -13.39
C VAL A 639 0.99 7.21 -13.97
N PRO A 640 0.33 7.46 -15.12
CA PRO A 640 -0.59 6.50 -15.73
C PRO A 640 0.14 5.33 -16.39
N LYS A 641 -0.60 4.26 -16.73
CA LYS A 641 -0.14 3.17 -17.61
C LYS A 641 -0.98 3.11 -18.91
N PRO A 642 -0.72 3.99 -19.88
CA PRO A 642 -1.52 4.06 -21.11
C PRO A 642 -1.35 2.84 -22.02
N GLN A 643 -0.35 2.01 -21.80
CA GLN A 643 -0.02 0.82 -22.56
C GLN A 643 0.17 -0.37 -21.60
N PRO A 644 -0.90 -1.04 -21.13
CA PRO A 644 -0.85 -2.07 -20.10
C PRO A 644 -0.05 -3.31 -20.48
N GLN A 645 0.19 -3.56 -21.78
CA GLN A 645 1.01 -4.69 -22.27
C GLN A 645 2.51 -4.58 -21.92
N TYR A 646 2.96 -3.46 -21.38
CA TYR A 646 4.35 -3.26 -20.93
C TYR A 646 4.47 -3.26 -19.41
N TYR A 647 3.37 -3.45 -18.70
CA TYR A 647 3.33 -3.43 -17.23
C TYR A 647 3.83 -4.75 -16.62
N ASN A 648 3.83 -4.85 -15.27
CA ASN A 648 4.36 -6.01 -14.58
C ASN A 648 3.42 -7.23 -14.64
N ALA A 649 4.03 -8.42 -14.71
CA ALA A 649 3.33 -9.70 -14.77
C ALA A 649 2.52 -9.99 -13.50
N TRP A 650 3.09 -9.68 -12.32
CA TRP A 650 2.46 -9.97 -11.03
C TRP A 650 1.04 -9.40 -10.91
N TYR A 651 0.82 -8.15 -11.32
CA TYR A 651 -0.48 -7.50 -11.24
C TYR A 651 -1.36 -7.78 -12.46
N GLN A 652 -0.82 -7.52 -13.64
CA GLN A 652 -1.66 -7.44 -14.83
C GLN A 652 -2.17 -8.80 -15.30
N GLU A 653 -1.37 -9.87 -15.16
CA GLU A 653 -1.75 -11.22 -15.61
C GLU A 653 -2.93 -11.80 -14.81
N ILE A 654 -3.15 -11.35 -13.57
CA ILE A 654 -4.34 -11.74 -12.78
C ILE A 654 -5.61 -11.37 -13.53
N TYR A 655 -5.69 -10.12 -13.96
CA TYR A 655 -6.93 -9.53 -14.47
C TYR A 655 -7.07 -9.64 -15.99
N MET A 656 -5.96 -9.77 -16.71
CA MET A 656 -5.94 -9.66 -18.17
C MET A 656 -5.37 -10.88 -18.88
N ARG A 657 -4.75 -11.84 -18.15
CA ARG A 657 -3.90 -12.89 -18.74
C ARG A 657 -2.70 -12.27 -19.48
N THR A 658 -1.96 -13.05 -20.26
CA THR A 658 -0.88 -12.52 -21.09
C THR A 658 -1.41 -11.89 -22.39
N PRO A 659 -0.65 -11.01 -23.04
CA PRO A 659 -1.03 -10.46 -24.36
C PRO A 659 -1.22 -11.53 -25.46
N ALA A 660 -0.56 -12.69 -25.32
CA ALA A 660 -0.73 -13.81 -26.26
C ALA A 660 -2.08 -14.53 -26.07
N GLU A 661 -2.57 -14.62 -24.82
CA GLU A 661 -3.85 -15.25 -24.48
C GLU A 661 -5.04 -14.30 -24.70
N ASN A 662 -4.85 -12.98 -24.54
CA ASN A 662 -5.90 -11.98 -24.61
C ASN A 662 -5.50 -10.73 -25.44
N PRO A 663 -5.07 -10.89 -26.72
CA PRO A 663 -4.57 -9.77 -27.52
C PRO A 663 -5.63 -8.67 -27.73
N GLU A 664 -6.89 -9.06 -27.92
CA GLU A 664 -7.99 -8.11 -28.12
C GLU A 664 -8.30 -7.33 -26.83
N GLY A 665 -8.27 -7.99 -25.66
CA GLY A 665 -8.42 -7.32 -24.37
C GLY A 665 -7.36 -6.22 -24.18
N TYR A 666 -6.09 -6.51 -24.49
CA TYR A 666 -5.04 -5.49 -24.40
C TYR A 666 -5.23 -4.34 -25.38
N ARG A 667 -5.66 -4.63 -26.60
CA ARG A 667 -5.94 -3.60 -27.60
C ARG A 667 -7.09 -2.69 -27.19
N THR A 668 -8.19 -3.28 -26.71
CA THR A 668 -9.42 -2.53 -26.41
C THR A 668 -9.42 -1.84 -25.05
N THR A 669 -8.53 -2.22 -24.14
CA THR A 669 -8.42 -1.61 -22.82
C THR A 669 -7.34 -0.53 -22.71
N ALA A 670 -6.33 -0.54 -23.62
CA ALA A 670 -5.25 0.41 -23.59
C ALA A 670 -5.76 1.84 -23.88
N PRO A 671 -5.55 2.80 -22.98
CA PRO A 671 -5.94 4.19 -23.23
C PRO A 671 -5.39 4.76 -24.54
N ILE A 672 -4.16 4.45 -24.89
CA ILE A 672 -3.50 4.94 -26.12
C ILE A 672 -4.29 4.61 -27.40
N THR A 673 -5.04 3.52 -27.43
CA THR A 673 -5.88 3.12 -28.57
C THR A 673 -6.97 4.16 -28.88
N TYR A 674 -7.40 4.91 -27.88
CA TYR A 674 -8.49 5.86 -27.98
C TYR A 674 -8.03 7.33 -27.89
N ALA A 675 -6.72 7.58 -27.95
CA ALA A 675 -6.11 8.91 -27.84
C ALA A 675 -6.70 9.93 -28.83
N GLU A 676 -7.16 9.48 -30.01
CA GLU A 676 -7.86 10.30 -31.00
C GLU A 676 -9.13 10.96 -30.44
N GLY A 677 -9.77 10.35 -29.45
CA GLY A 677 -11.00 10.86 -28.81
C GLY A 677 -10.78 12.09 -27.91
N LEU A 678 -9.54 12.47 -27.59
CA LEU A 678 -9.27 13.63 -26.76
C LEU A 678 -9.84 14.92 -27.35
N ARG A 679 -10.68 15.64 -26.58
CA ARG A 679 -11.26 16.95 -26.94
C ARG A 679 -11.05 18.00 -25.86
N GLY A 680 -11.04 17.63 -24.57
CA GLY A 680 -10.83 18.51 -23.44
C GLY A 680 -9.36 18.76 -23.14
N ASP A 681 -9.09 19.49 -22.06
CA ASP A 681 -7.74 19.79 -21.58
C ASP A 681 -7.18 18.62 -20.78
N LEU A 682 -5.95 18.19 -21.09
CA LEU A 682 -5.31 17.03 -20.46
C LEU A 682 -3.92 17.40 -19.96
N LEU A 683 -3.68 17.19 -18.66
CA LEU A 683 -2.35 17.18 -18.06
C LEU A 683 -1.92 15.74 -17.77
N ILE A 684 -0.74 15.38 -18.29
CA ILE A 684 -0.06 14.10 -17.98
C ILE A 684 1.15 14.41 -17.10
N VAL A 685 1.27 13.72 -15.97
CA VAL A 685 2.37 13.92 -15.02
C VAL A 685 3.07 12.58 -14.78
N THR A 686 4.41 12.56 -14.82
CA THR A 686 5.20 11.36 -14.52
C THR A 686 6.53 11.73 -13.86
N GLY A 687 7.28 10.73 -13.40
CA GLY A 687 8.65 10.87 -12.90
C GLY A 687 9.65 10.24 -13.87
N SER A 688 10.84 10.86 -14.06
CA SER A 688 11.88 10.26 -14.91
C SER A 688 12.64 9.10 -14.22
N GLY A 689 12.43 8.91 -12.92
CA GLY A 689 12.93 7.76 -12.15
C GLY A 689 11.87 6.69 -11.86
N GLU A 690 10.75 6.73 -12.56
CA GLU A 690 9.59 5.86 -12.36
C GLU A 690 9.93 4.37 -12.54
N THR A 691 9.76 3.59 -11.48
CA THR A 691 10.09 2.14 -11.45
C THR A 691 8.89 1.24 -11.63
N ASN A 692 7.66 1.76 -11.53
CA ASN A 692 6.42 0.99 -11.61
C ASN A 692 5.75 1.12 -12.99
N THR A 693 5.30 2.32 -13.38
CA THR A 693 4.58 2.53 -14.65
C THR A 693 5.48 2.99 -15.79
N HIS A 694 6.76 3.10 -15.58
CA HIS A 694 7.83 3.49 -16.51
C HIS A 694 7.52 4.73 -17.37
N ILE A 695 8.44 5.68 -17.38
CA ILE A 695 8.28 6.90 -18.17
C ILE A 695 8.07 6.60 -19.66
N GLU A 696 8.76 5.58 -20.20
CA GLU A 696 8.69 5.19 -21.60
C GLU A 696 7.28 4.76 -22.04
N ILE A 697 6.50 4.17 -21.13
CA ILE A 697 5.09 3.81 -21.40
C ILE A 697 4.25 5.09 -21.56
N THR A 698 4.53 6.11 -20.78
CA THR A 698 3.86 7.42 -20.86
C THR A 698 4.31 8.20 -22.08
N GLU A 699 5.62 8.19 -22.41
CA GLU A 699 6.17 8.85 -23.58
C GLU A 699 5.59 8.28 -24.89
N GLY A 700 5.30 6.98 -24.95
CA GLY A 700 4.60 6.38 -26.08
C GLY A 700 3.19 6.97 -26.29
N LEU A 701 2.47 7.35 -25.23
CA LEU A 701 1.21 8.07 -25.36
C LEU A 701 1.44 9.53 -25.81
N VAL A 702 2.44 10.18 -25.25
CA VAL A 702 2.81 11.57 -25.61
C VAL A 702 3.10 11.63 -27.12
N ASP A 703 3.92 10.73 -27.64
CA ASP A 703 4.23 10.62 -29.07
C ASP A 703 2.97 10.41 -29.90
N ARG A 704 2.09 9.50 -29.49
CA ARG A 704 0.82 9.26 -30.16
C ARG A 704 -0.10 10.49 -30.20
N LEU A 705 -0.16 11.25 -29.12
CA LEU A 705 -0.96 12.50 -29.08
C LEU A 705 -0.38 13.57 -30.00
N ILE A 706 0.96 13.66 -30.13
CA ILE A 706 1.65 14.54 -31.05
C ILE A 706 1.32 14.16 -32.52
N GLU A 707 1.43 12.88 -32.87
CA GLU A 707 1.06 12.36 -34.21
C GLU A 707 -0.40 12.72 -34.57
N LEU A 708 -1.30 12.67 -33.60
CA LEU A 708 -2.71 12.99 -33.78
C LEU A 708 -3.00 14.52 -33.75
N GLY A 709 -1.98 15.35 -33.56
CA GLY A 709 -2.14 16.81 -33.45
C GLY A 709 -2.99 17.27 -32.28
N LYS A 710 -3.04 16.47 -31.17
CA LYS A 710 -3.82 16.79 -29.97
C LYS A 710 -3.08 17.82 -29.13
N ARG A 711 -3.85 18.67 -28.43
CA ARG A 711 -3.32 19.59 -27.41
C ARG A 711 -3.37 18.90 -26.06
N PHE A 712 -2.27 18.95 -25.32
CA PHE A 712 -2.15 18.42 -23.96
C PHE A 712 -0.93 19.05 -23.29
N ASP A 713 -0.85 18.94 -21.98
CA ASP A 713 0.29 19.34 -21.17
C ASP A 713 0.99 18.12 -20.62
N TYR A 714 2.32 18.15 -20.59
CA TYR A 714 3.14 17.09 -20.09
C TYR A 714 4.18 17.61 -19.10
N PHE A 715 4.16 17.09 -17.86
CA PHE A 715 5.09 17.47 -16.81
C PHE A 715 5.88 16.27 -16.28
N VAL A 716 7.20 16.35 -16.35
CA VAL A 716 8.11 15.31 -15.88
C VAL A 716 8.83 15.78 -14.62
N TYR A 717 8.70 15.04 -13.53
CA TYR A 717 9.49 15.26 -12.32
C TYR A 717 10.86 14.60 -12.46
N PRO A 718 11.96 15.39 -12.48
CA PRO A 718 13.30 14.84 -12.66
C PRO A 718 13.63 13.85 -11.55
N ASN A 719 13.90 12.59 -11.92
CA ASN A 719 14.36 11.54 -11.02
C ASN A 719 13.45 11.24 -9.80
N ARG A 720 12.11 11.43 -9.96
CA ARG A 720 11.12 10.99 -8.97
C ARG A 720 10.54 9.67 -9.42
N ASP A 721 10.28 8.80 -8.43
CA ASP A 721 9.62 7.51 -8.62
C ASP A 721 8.09 7.67 -8.52
N HIS A 722 7.37 6.59 -8.47
CA HIS A 722 5.90 6.46 -8.53
C HIS A 722 5.14 7.34 -7.52
N GLY A 723 5.74 7.62 -6.37
CA GLY A 723 5.16 8.49 -5.34
C GLY A 723 5.29 9.99 -5.62
N LEU A 724 6.21 10.42 -6.50
CA LEU A 724 6.57 11.82 -6.78
C LEU A 724 6.80 12.64 -5.50
N ASN A 725 7.31 11.98 -4.44
CA ASN A 725 7.49 12.57 -3.12
C ASN A 725 8.97 12.70 -2.70
N GLU A 726 9.88 12.16 -3.49
CA GLU A 726 11.31 12.25 -3.22
C GLU A 726 11.82 13.68 -3.44
N GLY A 727 12.76 14.09 -2.61
CA GLY A 727 13.38 15.41 -2.66
C GLY A 727 12.49 16.52 -2.10
N LYS A 728 13.13 17.62 -1.75
CA LYS A 728 12.48 18.74 -1.08
C LYS A 728 11.40 19.39 -1.97
N GLY A 729 10.20 19.58 -1.42
CA GLY A 729 9.12 20.33 -2.05
C GLY A 729 8.32 19.57 -3.11
N SER A 730 8.70 18.34 -3.51
CA SER A 730 8.03 17.60 -4.59
C SER A 730 6.55 17.35 -4.30
N SER A 731 6.23 16.92 -3.10
CA SER A 731 4.84 16.61 -2.69
C SER A 731 3.94 17.85 -2.71
N VAL A 732 4.44 19.01 -2.29
CA VAL A 732 3.69 20.28 -2.38
C VAL A 732 3.53 20.69 -3.83
N HIS A 733 4.62 20.66 -4.61
CA HIS A 733 4.62 21.10 -6.00
C HIS A 733 3.63 20.32 -6.87
N VAL A 734 3.61 18.98 -6.74
CA VAL A 734 2.68 18.16 -7.55
C VAL A 734 1.22 18.46 -7.20
N ARG A 735 0.89 18.68 -5.93
CA ARG A 735 -0.47 19.03 -5.52
C ARG A 735 -0.86 20.42 -6.01
N MET A 736 0.05 21.39 -5.93
CA MET A 736 -0.19 22.75 -6.46
C MET A 736 -0.30 22.75 -7.99
N LEU A 737 0.46 21.90 -8.69
CA LEU A 737 0.34 21.70 -10.14
C LEU A 737 -1.07 21.20 -10.53
N ILE A 738 -1.58 20.19 -9.81
CA ILE A 738 -2.93 19.64 -10.01
C ILE A 738 -3.98 20.75 -9.81
N ILE A 739 -3.91 21.48 -8.70
CA ILE A 739 -4.88 22.55 -8.37
C ILE A 739 -4.80 23.67 -9.39
N ARG A 740 -3.59 24.09 -9.76
CA ARG A 740 -3.38 25.16 -10.76
C ARG A 740 -4.03 24.78 -12.10
N TYR A 741 -3.71 23.58 -12.61
CA TYR A 741 -4.25 23.12 -13.88
C TYR A 741 -5.79 23.06 -13.86
N LEU A 742 -6.35 22.55 -12.75
CA LEU A 742 -7.80 22.53 -12.58
C LEU A 742 -8.42 23.94 -12.64
N ILE A 743 -7.88 24.91 -11.91
CA ILE A 743 -8.40 26.28 -11.86
C ILE A 743 -8.32 26.94 -13.24
N GLU A 744 -7.20 26.80 -13.93
CA GLU A 744 -6.92 27.43 -15.22
C GLU A 744 -7.84 26.93 -16.34
N HIS A 745 -8.20 25.63 -16.31
CA HIS A 745 -8.97 24.95 -17.37
C HIS A 745 -10.44 24.67 -17.01
N LEU A 746 -10.78 24.64 -15.73
CA LEU A 746 -12.15 24.45 -15.23
C LEU A 746 -12.45 25.49 -14.15
N PRO A 747 -12.78 26.76 -14.51
CA PRO A 747 -12.95 27.80 -13.52
C PRO A 747 -13.90 27.43 -12.37
N PRO A 748 -13.50 27.66 -11.10
CA PRO A 748 -14.27 27.28 -9.93
C PRO A 748 -15.49 28.17 -9.71
N GLY A 749 -16.28 27.82 -8.71
CA GLY A 749 -17.42 28.57 -8.23
C GLY A 749 -18.74 28.26 -8.92
N PRO A 750 -19.83 28.66 -8.27
CA PRO A 750 -21.18 28.39 -8.77
C PRO A 750 -21.60 29.34 -9.91
N ARG A 751 -22.55 28.87 -10.71
CA ARG A 751 -23.29 29.66 -11.72
C ARG A 751 -24.77 29.69 -11.39
#